data_6121c3a87479db1b7d07582fbaed0a6f
#
_entry.id   6121c3a87479db1b7d07582fbaed0a6f
#
_cell.length_a   1.000
_cell.length_b   1.000
_cell.length_c   1.000
_cell.angle_alpha   90.00
_cell.angle_beta   90.00
_cell.angle_gamma   90.00
#
_symmetry.space_group_name_H-M   'P 1'
#
loop_
_entity.id
_entity.type
_entity.pdbx_description
1 polymer ?
#
loop_
_entity_poly.entity_id
_entity_poly.type
_entity_poly.pdbx_seq_one_letter_code
_entity_poly.pdbx_strand_id
1 'polypeptide(L)'
;MEKDADTLLLQDDTVAKNMAKKKSQSAQKKSAKTKKKSVDKNDALAVDFELAADPAGTSLDYLENAHPAVRSQLSAAIQLPEFLDTVGKLTLKSRQLIVEQALVIMRDNFVHLALKEAMHGVDPLQKLRLIQHRLDQSTPETMGNEFQFHRDMIDVFTSVRDLHTNYLLPAPFADKIAFLPFDIEECFVKGEPQYIASHFVQGFTHEHFKRGVVITTWNGVPIERAIEVSADQHAGSNASARHSQGIYGLTIRALRRSLPPDAMWVIIGYIDLDGVEREFKQDWIVTSLTPSAGEVDANEVSLSAASLGTDLEADIIQQARKMLFAPAVIEKERKDKESKKKKKKGSKNEKKSEQKLKNNQKAEPGEPLETQLGGVFRAHSVTTPSGEFGYIRVFSFNVRDPDAFIDEFIRLIELLPQQGLIIDMRGNGGGHIYASEGLLQVLTPGEITPEPTQFINTALNGRICDRHRDNPVGIDLSPWADSIRNSVETGAIYSRGFPITPHEFANGRGQKYHGPVVLITDARCYSATDIFAAGFQDHNIGHILGVDGNTGAGGANVWEHGLLRELLRIPEPADRQSPYKVLPHGAGMRVAIRRTLRVGDQAGTPVEDIGVVPDSRHALTRRDLLEGNQDLINAAGKLLKKMPVRELGATVTSHSKKALCVEVVTKGLSRLDIYIDGRPLESFTIADDTHQFELTPPQANPKVMTLKGYDKEVHVADRRVSL
;
A
#
# COMPACT_ATOMS: atom_id res chain seq x y z
N MET A 1 -30.12 35.93 -25.20
CA MET A 1 -30.21 34.67 -24.53
C MET A 1 -30.26 34.94 -23.02
N GLU A 2 -31.30 35.52 -22.59
CA GLU A 2 -31.69 35.81 -21.22
C GLU A 2 -33.17 35.50 -21.15
N LYS A 3 -33.52 34.27 -20.73
CA LYS A 3 -34.91 33.84 -20.40
C LYS A 3 -34.97 32.36 -20.11
N ASP A 4 -34.22 31.85 -19.12
CA ASP A 4 -34.42 30.47 -18.59
C ASP A 4 -33.84 30.26 -17.18
N ALA A 5 -33.69 31.36 -16.38
CA ALA A 5 -33.17 31.27 -15.01
C ALA A 5 -34.24 31.28 -13.89
N ASP A 6 -35.54 31.53 -14.23
CA ASP A 6 -36.58 31.79 -13.21
C ASP A 6 -37.55 30.64 -12.93
N THR A 7 -37.32 29.43 -13.51
CA THR A 7 -38.26 28.30 -13.35
C THR A 7 -37.80 27.22 -12.36
N LEU A 8 -36.61 27.34 -11.76
CA LEU A 8 -36.05 26.32 -10.85
C LEU A 8 -36.12 26.69 -9.36
N LEU A 9 -36.66 27.85 -9.00
CA LEU A 9 -36.76 28.29 -7.58
C LEU A 9 -38.17 28.18 -6.96
N LEU A 10 -39.17 27.59 -7.65
CA LEU A 10 -40.54 27.46 -7.15
C LEU A 10 -41.00 26.03 -6.81
N GLN A 11 -40.12 25.04 -6.83
CA GLN A 11 -40.50 23.65 -6.47
C GLN A 11 -40.10 23.19 -5.05
N ASP A 12 -39.26 23.94 -4.31
CA ASP A 12 -38.80 23.53 -2.98
C ASP A 12 -39.74 23.96 -1.82
N ASP A 13 -40.65 24.89 -2.04
CA ASP A 13 -41.55 25.37 -0.98
C ASP A 13 -42.80 24.49 -0.74
N THR A 14 -43.06 23.53 -1.62
CA THR A 14 -44.25 22.66 -1.51
C THR A 14 -43.96 21.36 -0.72
N VAL A 15 -42.73 20.93 -0.63
CA VAL A 15 -42.33 19.73 0.14
C VAL A 15 -42.17 20.04 1.62
N ALA A 16 -41.73 21.23 1.98
CA ALA A 16 -41.60 21.65 3.37
C ALA A 16 -42.94 21.88 4.11
N LYS A 17 -43.98 22.29 3.39
CA LYS A 17 -45.34 22.49 3.95
C LYS A 17 -46.14 21.21 4.18
N ASN A 18 -45.82 20.11 3.49
CA ASN A 18 -46.48 18.83 3.67
C ASN A 18 -45.88 17.95 4.78
N MET A 19 -44.67 18.18 5.23
CA MET A 19 -44.07 17.51 6.39
C MET A 19 -44.50 18.12 7.75
N ALA A 20 -44.84 19.40 7.79
CA ALA A 20 -45.31 20.07 9.02
C ALA A 20 -46.77 19.72 9.37
N LYS A 21 -47.59 19.31 8.42
CA LYS A 21 -49.00 18.93 8.66
C LYS A 21 -49.19 17.48 9.15
N LYS A 22 -48.20 16.59 9.01
CA LYS A 22 -48.25 15.21 9.51
C LYS A 22 -47.79 15.03 10.97
N LYS A 23 -47.18 16.03 11.58
CA LYS A 23 -46.71 16.00 12.99
C LYS A 23 -47.71 16.58 14.01
N SER A 24 -48.82 17.19 13.57
CA SER A 24 -49.80 17.80 14.49
C SER A 24 -51.09 17.00 14.74
N GLN A 25 -51.22 15.79 14.14
CA GLN A 25 -52.44 14.96 14.34
C GLN A 25 -52.24 13.67 15.15
N SER A 26 -51.07 13.41 15.75
CA SER A 26 -50.85 12.23 16.58
C SER A 26 -50.73 12.48 18.10
N ALA A 27 -50.99 13.73 18.57
CA ALA A 27 -50.81 14.12 19.96
C ALA A 27 -52.13 14.46 20.70
N GLN A 28 -53.24 13.88 20.31
CA GLN A 28 -54.47 13.99 21.11
C GLN A 28 -55.21 12.65 21.10
N LYS A 29 -54.91 11.78 22.04
CA LYS A 29 -55.79 10.83 22.73
C LYS A 29 -54.96 9.82 23.52
N LYS A 30 -54.80 10.08 24.83
CA LYS A 30 -54.99 9.15 25.95
C LYS A 30 -54.54 9.81 27.25
N SER A 31 -55.47 10.52 27.92
CA SER A 31 -55.42 10.75 29.34
C SER A 31 -56.25 9.67 30.03
N ALA A 32 -55.61 8.83 30.81
CA ALA A 32 -56.33 8.01 31.79
C ALA A 32 -55.45 7.89 33.04
N LYS A 33 -55.99 8.43 34.11
CA LYS A 33 -55.62 8.40 35.52
C LYS A 33 -54.72 7.24 35.94
N THR A 34 -53.58 7.57 36.60
CA THR A 34 -53.04 6.73 37.68
C THR A 34 -52.45 7.58 38.78
N LYS A 35 -52.70 7.15 40.01
CA LYS A 35 -52.50 7.85 41.28
C LYS A 35 -51.06 8.23 41.55
N LYS A 36 -50.84 9.44 42.09
CA LYS A 36 -49.61 9.91 42.77
C LYS A 36 -49.26 8.97 43.92
N LYS A 37 -48.11 8.33 43.85
CA LYS A 37 -47.28 7.93 45.00
C LYS A 37 -46.06 8.83 44.98
N SER A 38 -45.80 9.50 46.11
CA SER A 38 -44.63 10.27 46.39
C SER A 38 -43.41 9.34 46.37
N VAL A 39 -42.46 9.62 45.50
CA VAL A 39 -41.14 9.00 45.53
C VAL A 39 -40.14 10.05 45.95
N ASP A 40 -39.40 9.73 46.99
CA ASP A 40 -38.32 10.51 47.57
C ASP A 40 -37.28 10.86 46.50
N LYS A 41 -36.89 12.13 46.51
CA LYS A 41 -35.73 12.62 45.74
C LYS A 41 -34.47 12.26 46.53
N ASN A 42 -33.82 11.16 46.21
CA ASN A 42 -32.40 10.86 46.45
C ASN A 42 -32.03 9.41 46.10
N ASP A 43 -32.50 8.87 44.97
CA ASP A 43 -31.83 7.78 44.33
C ASP A 43 -31.26 8.27 43.01
N ALA A 44 -29.99 8.74 43.09
CA ALA A 44 -29.12 8.79 41.94
C ALA A 44 -29.04 7.36 41.36
N LEU A 45 -29.37 7.21 40.10
CA LEU A 45 -29.20 6.01 39.34
C LEU A 45 -27.72 5.56 39.42
N ALA A 46 -27.38 4.84 40.48
CA ALA A 46 -26.31 3.86 40.42
C ALA A 46 -26.86 2.69 39.61
N VAL A 47 -26.71 2.73 38.30
CA VAL A 47 -26.73 1.53 37.50
C VAL A 47 -25.48 0.80 37.90
N ASP A 48 -25.59 -0.15 38.83
CA ASP A 48 -24.59 -1.18 39.07
C ASP A 48 -24.47 -1.98 37.78
N PHE A 49 -23.60 -1.51 36.89
CA PHE A 49 -23.01 -2.37 35.88
C PHE A 49 -22.08 -3.34 36.63
N GLU A 50 -22.58 -4.40 37.21
CA GLU A 50 -21.86 -5.63 37.34
C GLU A 50 -21.59 -6.13 35.90
N LEU A 51 -20.66 -5.49 35.19
CA LEU A 51 -19.93 -6.10 34.13
C LEU A 51 -19.24 -7.30 34.78
N ALA A 52 -19.74 -8.48 34.50
CA ALA A 52 -18.99 -9.70 34.78
C ALA A 52 -17.64 -9.50 34.10
N ALA A 53 -16.66 -9.08 34.89
CA ALA A 53 -15.29 -8.94 34.44
C ALA A 53 -14.86 -10.33 34.00
N ASP A 54 -14.87 -10.57 32.69
CA ASP A 54 -14.31 -11.81 32.17
C ASP A 54 -12.79 -11.76 32.41
N PRO A 55 -12.25 -12.58 33.31
CA PRO A 55 -10.85 -12.53 33.70
C PRO A 55 -9.89 -12.80 32.52
N ALA A 56 -10.40 -13.36 31.41
CA ALA A 56 -9.60 -13.66 30.22
C ALA A 56 -9.15 -12.41 29.45
N GLY A 57 -9.82 -11.25 29.57
CA GLY A 57 -9.48 -10.03 28.83
C GLY A 57 -8.30 -9.23 29.39
N THR A 58 -7.87 -9.46 30.61
CA THR A 58 -6.84 -8.68 31.31
C THR A 58 -5.50 -9.40 31.47
N SER A 59 -5.44 -10.72 31.37
CA SER A 59 -4.20 -11.49 31.48
C SER A 59 -3.44 -11.48 30.16
N LEU A 60 -2.10 -11.29 30.24
CA LEU A 60 -1.16 -11.41 29.12
C LEU A 60 -0.51 -12.80 29.03
N ASP A 61 -0.89 -13.74 29.89
CA ASP A 61 -0.25 -15.07 30.01
C ASP A 61 -0.24 -15.86 28.71
N TYR A 62 -1.26 -15.66 27.84
CA TYR A 62 -1.30 -16.32 26.54
C TYR A 62 -0.15 -15.89 25.61
N LEU A 63 0.41 -14.70 25.80
CA LEU A 63 1.53 -14.19 25.00
C LEU A 63 2.85 -14.91 25.30
N GLU A 64 2.99 -15.51 26.50
CA GLU A 64 4.14 -16.35 26.84
C GLU A 64 4.17 -17.65 26.00
N ASN A 65 3.00 -18.11 25.58
CA ASN A 65 2.82 -19.27 24.71
C ASN A 65 2.78 -18.90 23.21
N ALA A 66 3.12 -17.68 22.86
CA ALA A 66 3.18 -17.24 21.48
C ALA A 66 4.17 -18.07 20.65
N HIS A 67 4.00 -18.05 19.34
CA HIS A 67 4.86 -18.75 18.39
C HIS A 67 6.34 -18.42 18.61
N PRO A 68 7.27 -19.41 18.61
CA PRO A 68 8.69 -19.18 18.91
C PRO A 68 9.36 -18.06 18.10
N ALA A 69 8.92 -17.82 16.87
CA ALA A 69 9.46 -16.78 15.99
C ALA A 69 9.23 -15.34 16.51
N VAL A 70 8.22 -15.13 17.34
CA VAL A 70 7.80 -13.82 17.86
C VAL A 70 7.64 -13.77 19.37
N ARG A 71 7.99 -14.87 20.06
CA ARG A 71 7.81 -14.99 21.51
C ARG A 71 8.55 -13.91 22.28
N SER A 72 9.78 -13.57 21.90
CA SER A 72 10.57 -12.57 22.58
C SER A 72 9.95 -11.16 22.56
N GLN A 73 9.20 -10.84 21.52
CA GLN A 73 8.47 -9.58 21.41
C GLN A 73 7.17 -9.62 22.20
N LEU A 74 6.39 -10.69 22.02
CA LEU A 74 5.07 -10.80 22.64
C LEU A 74 5.15 -11.07 24.14
N SER A 75 6.15 -11.81 24.64
CA SER A 75 6.36 -11.99 26.09
C SER A 75 6.88 -10.73 26.80
N ALA A 76 7.42 -9.76 26.05
CA ALA A 76 7.83 -8.46 26.56
C ALA A 76 6.74 -7.38 26.39
N ALA A 77 5.53 -7.78 26.00
CA ALA A 77 4.41 -6.87 25.87
C ALA A 77 3.90 -6.41 27.24
N ILE A 78 3.48 -5.15 27.30
CA ILE A 78 2.96 -4.49 28.50
C ILE A 78 1.59 -3.90 28.22
N GLN A 79 0.84 -3.59 29.24
CA GLN A 79 -0.41 -2.83 29.09
C GLN A 79 -0.16 -1.38 28.71
N LEU A 80 -1.09 -0.77 28.00
CA LEU A 80 -0.97 0.63 27.54
C LEU A 80 -0.70 1.63 28.68
N PRO A 81 -1.33 1.56 29.88
CA PRO A 81 -1.02 2.47 30.98
C PRO A 81 0.47 2.44 31.39
N GLU A 82 1.04 1.24 31.52
CA GLU A 82 2.44 1.05 31.88
C GLU A 82 3.39 1.66 30.84
N PHE A 83 3.05 1.53 29.54
CA PHE A 83 3.81 2.17 28.47
C PHE A 83 3.75 3.70 28.57
N LEU A 84 2.57 4.28 28.84
CA LEU A 84 2.36 5.72 28.90
C LEU A 84 3.16 6.39 30.03
N ASP A 85 3.45 5.68 31.13
CA ASP A 85 4.31 6.16 32.22
C ASP A 85 5.78 6.37 31.77
N THR A 86 6.19 5.80 30.63
CA THR A 86 7.54 5.97 30.07
C THR A 86 7.72 7.22 29.22
N VAL A 87 6.64 7.95 28.91
CA VAL A 87 6.61 9.13 28.02
C VAL A 87 6.96 10.41 28.78
N GLY A 88 7.51 11.42 28.12
CA GLY A 88 7.71 12.75 28.68
C GLY A 88 9.17 13.19 28.80
N LYS A 89 9.93 13.13 27.69
CA LYS A 89 11.37 13.48 27.68
C LYS A 89 11.71 14.71 26.84
N LEU A 90 10.76 15.27 26.09
CA LEU A 90 11.00 16.44 25.23
C LEU A 90 11.03 17.74 26.03
N THR A 91 12.17 18.43 26.00
CA THR A 91 12.30 19.79 26.54
C THR A 91 11.59 20.82 25.65
N LEU A 92 11.35 22.03 26.17
CA LEU A 92 10.80 23.14 25.38
C LEU A 92 11.63 23.40 24.11
N LYS A 93 12.95 23.44 24.22
CA LYS A 93 13.87 23.61 23.06
C LYS A 93 13.72 22.47 22.04
N SER A 94 13.53 21.24 22.51
CA SER A 94 13.29 20.09 21.62
C SER A 94 12.01 20.25 20.82
N ARG A 95 10.91 20.69 21.47
CA ARG A 95 9.62 20.92 20.81
C ARG A 95 9.70 22.07 19.81
N GLN A 96 10.34 23.19 20.17
CA GLN A 96 10.56 24.33 19.27
C GLN A 96 11.36 23.89 18.01
N LEU A 97 12.42 23.10 18.18
CA LEU A 97 13.20 22.59 17.08
C LEU A 97 12.39 21.67 16.14
N ILE A 98 11.55 20.79 16.71
CA ILE A 98 10.67 19.93 15.91
C ILE A 98 9.73 20.76 15.04
N VAL A 99 9.10 21.80 15.62
CA VAL A 99 8.17 22.68 14.87
C VAL A 99 8.92 23.50 13.81
N GLU A 100 10.12 24.04 14.12
CA GLU A 100 10.97 24.72 13.14
C GLU A 100 11.25 23.83 11.92
N GLN A 101 11.63 22.57 12.14
CA GLN A 101 11.93 21.63 11.07
C GLN A 101 10.67 21.19 10.31
N ALA A 102 9.52 21.08 10.97
CA ALA A 102 8.24 20.81 10.33
C ALA A 102 7.83 21.95 9.38
N LEU A 103 8.05 23.21 9.77
CA LEU A 103 7.82 24.37 8.91
C LEU A 103 8.69 24.34 7.65
N VAL A 104 9.96 23.95 7.77
CA VAL A 104 10.86 23.79 6.59
C VAL A 104 10.31 22.72 5.65
N ILE A 105 10.01 21.55 6.19
CA ILE A 105 9.52 20.39 5.39
C ILE A 105 8.21 20.76 4.67
N MET A 106 7.22 21.31 5.38
CA MET A 106 5.91 21.62 4.82
C MET A 106 5.97 22.73 3.78
N ARG A 107 6.77 23.80 4.02
CA ARG A 107 6.84 24.93 3.12
C ARG A 107 7.69 24.68 1.88
N ASP A 108 8.84 24.00 2.04
CA ASP A 108 9.88 23.98 1.02
C ASP A 108 9.96 22.63 0.27
N ASN A 109 9.46 21.53 0.88
CA ASN A 109 9.61 20.20 0.31
C ASN A 109 8.29 19.51 -0.05
N PHE A 110 7.20 19.78 0.68
CA PHE A 110 5.93 19.07 0.50
C PHE A 110 5.31 19.39 -0.85
N VAL A 111 5.38 18.41 -1.77
CA VAL A 111 4.97 18.59 -3.18
C VAL A 111 3.47 18.83 -3.33
N HIS A 112 2.65 18.29 -2.44
CA HIS A 112 1.20 18.39 -2.54
C HIS A 112 0.60 19.61 -1.80
N LEU A 113 1.40 20.51 -1.23
CA LEU A 113 0.91 21.61 -0.39
C LEU A 113 -0.25 22.36 -1.05
N ALA A 114 -0.03 22.92 -2.23
CA ALA A 114 -1.06 23.68 -2.95
C ALA A 114 -2.30 22.85 -3.34
N LEU A 115 -2.10 21.56 -3.65
CA LEU A 115 -3.19 20.63 -3.96
C LEU A 115 -4.06 20.39 -2.72
N LYS A 116 -3.43 20.11 -1.57
CA LYS A 116 -4.13 19.78 -0.32
C LYS A 116 -4.82 21.02 0.28
N GLU A 117 -4.20 22.19 0.17
CA GLU A 117 -4.84 23.46 0.51
C GLU A 117 -6.12 23.70 -0.28
N ALA A 118 -6.06 23.49 -1.60
CA ALA A 118 -7.21 23.68 -2.49
C ALA A 118 -8.31 22.62 -2.28
N MET A 119 -7.95 21.34 -2.12
CA MET A 119 -8.93 20.25 -2.02
C MET A 119 -9.56 20.12 -0.64
N HIS A 120 -8.81 20.37 0.43
CA HIS A 120 -9.26 20.10 1.81
C HIS A 120 -9.45 21.35 2.64
N GLY A 121 -9.13 22.54 2.12
CA GLY A 121 -9.26 23.80 2.85
C GLY A 121 -8.38 23.87 4.10
N VAL A 122 -7.19 23.24 4.06
CA VAL A 122 -6.26 23.16 5.19
C VAL A 122 -5.06 24.06 4.98
N ASP A 123 -4.57 24.68 6.05
CA ASP A 123 -3.31 25.45 6.06
C ASP A 123 -2.38 24.85 7.13
N PRO A 124 -1.53 23.88 6.77
CA PRO A 124 -0.61 23.25 7.71
C PRO A 124 0.46 24.23 8.20
N LEU A 125 0.85 25.22 7.40
CA LEU A 125 1.84 26.21 7.78
C LEU A 125 1.29 27.13 8.88
N GLN A 126 0.05 27.57 8.74
CA GLN A 126 -0.61 28.38 9.80
C GLN A 126 -0.78 27.59 11.11
N LYS A 127 -1.18 26.32 11.03
CA LYS A 127 -1.26 25.44 12.20
C LYS A 127 0.11 25.33 12.91
N LEU A 128 1.19 25.09 12.17
CA LEU A 128 2.55 25.02 12.71
C LEU A 128 3.00 26.34 13.34
N ARG A 129 2.71 27.50 12.70
CA ARG A 129 3.02 28.83 13.27
C ARG A 129 2.27 29.09 14.57
N LEU A 130 1.03 28.62 14.71
CA LEU A 130 0.30 28.73 15.97
C LEU A 130 0.93 27.88 17.08
N ILE A 131 1.39 26.67 16.76
CA ILE A 131 2.13 25.81 17.71
C ILE A 131 3.44 26.49 18.10
N GLN A 132 4.19 27.00 17.12
CA GLN A 132 5.44 27.73 17.35
C GLN A 132 5.23 28.92 18.27
N HIS A 133 4.24 29.78 17.98
CA HIS A 133 3.93 30.94 18.81
C HIS A 133 3.61 30.54 20.25
N ARG A 134 2.80 29.51 20.49
CA ARG A 134 2.50 28.99 21.82
C ARG A 134 3.77 28.58 22.58
N LEU A 135 4.67 27.84 21.92
CA LEU A 135 5.92 27.38 22.49
C LEU A 135 6.88 28.54 22.80
N ASP A 136 6.92 29.57 21.95
CA ASP A 136 7.77 30.75 22.16
C ASP A 136 7.32 31.62 23.34
N GLN A 137 6.04 31.57 23.70
CA GLN A 137 5.48 32.23 24.89
C GLN A 137 5.52 31.33 26.15
N SER A 138 5.98 30.07 26.03
CA SER A 138 5.99 29.10 27.13
C SER A 138 7.33 29.08 27.88
N THR A 139 7.27 28.66 29.13
CA THR A 139 8.42 28.23 29.93
C THR A 139 8.41 26.68 30.05
N PRO A 140 9.46 26.05 30.58
CA PRO A 140 9.44 24.59 30.83
C PRO A 140 8.25 24.15 31.69
N GLU A 141 7.75 25.01 32.60
CA GLU A 141 6.63 24.73 33.50
C GLU A 141 5.27 24.91 32.81
N THR A 142 5.17 25.78 31.78
CA THR A 142 3.93 26.14 31.11
C THR A 142 3.76 25.53 29.73
N MET A 143 4.76 24.84 29.21
CA MET A 143 4.74 24.24 27.83
C MET A 143 3.70 23.12 27.66
N GLY A 144 2.99 22.71 28.67
CA GLY A 144 2.01 21.62 28.66
C GLY A 144 2.65 20.24 28.62
N ASN A 145 1.84 19.20 28.63
CA ASN A 145 2.33 17.85 28.56
C ASN A 145 2.84 17.47 27.15
N GLU A 146 3.68 16.45 27.08
CA GLU A 146 4.29 16.03 25.82
C GLU A 146 3.28 15.36 24.89
N PHE A 147 2.30 14.67 25.46
CA PHE A 147 1.27 13.98 24.68
C PHE A 147 0.42 14.97 23.87
N GLN A 148 0.05 16.11 24.47
CA GLN A 148 -0.69 17.15 23.76
C GLN A 148 0.14 17.77 22.63
N PHE A 149 1.45 17.97 22.86
CA PHE A 149 2.35 18.43 21.80
C PHE A 149 2.40 17.44 20.62
N HIS A 150 2.53 16.14 20.91
CA HIS A 150 2.50 15.13 19.85
C HIS A 150 1.16 15.08 19.14
N ARG A 151 0.04 15.24 19.86
CA ARG A 151 -1.30 15.31 19.25
C ARG A 151 -1.38 16.48 18.29
N ASP A 152 -1.00 17.69 18.73
CA ASP A 152 -1.00 18.89 17.89
C ASP A 152 -0.16 18.70 16.61
N MET A 153 1.02 18.08 16.74
CA MET A 153 1.90 17.80 15.60
C MET A 153 1.29 16.77 14.64
N ILE A 154 0.76 15.66 15.15
CA ILE A 154 0.09 14.64 14.32
C ILE A 154 -1.12 15.23 13.61
N ASP A 155 -1.94 16.04 14.29
CA ASP A 155 -3.11 16.70 13.71
C ASP A 155 -2.75 17.60 12.53
N VAL A 156 -1.60 18.29 12.57
CA VAL A 156 -1.11 19.06 11.41
C VAL A 156 -0.84 18.15 10.24
N PHE A 157 -0.04 17.11 10.45
CA PHE A 157 0.36 16.19 9.36
C PHE A 157 -0.82 15.34 8.84
N THR A 158 -1.72 14.91 9.71
CA THR A 158 -2.93 14.16 9.31
C THR A 158 -3.91 15.04 8.53
N SER A 159 -3.97 16.34 8.84
CA SER A 159 -4.91 17.26 8.18
C SER A 159 -4.65 17.42 6.68
N VAL A 160 -3.43 17.20 6.20
CA VAL A 160 -3.10 17.23 4.76
C VAL A 160 -3.54 15.95 4.03
N ARG A 161 -4.04 14.93 4.74
CA ARG A 161 -4.56 13.69 4.17
C ARG A 161 -3.61 12.99 3.20
N ASP A 162 -2.31 13.00 3.50
CA ASP A 162 -1.26 12.36 2.73
C ASP A 162 -0.52 11.36 3.62
N LEU A 163 -0.67 10.05 3.31
CA LEU A 163 -0.02 8.98 4.08
C LEU A 163 1.52 8.98 3.93
N HIS A 164 2.06 9.66 2.92
CA HIS A 164 3.51 9.82 2.72
C HIS A 164 4.11 10.98 3.54
N THR A 165 3.28 11.87 4.10
CA THR A 165 3.74 13.06 4.83
C THR A 165 3.35 12.94 6.30
N ASN A 166 4.34 12.62 7.15
CA ASN A 166 4.11 12.27 8.54
C ASN A 166 5.13 12.94 9.47
N TYR A 167 4.67 13.29 10.67
CA TYR A 167 5.51 13.44 11.84
C TYR A 167 5.76 12.06 12.45
N LEU A 168 7.03 11.70 12.65
CA LEU A 168 7.45 10.44 13.23
C LEU A 168 7.82 10.65 14.70
N LEU A 169 7.09 10.03 15.59
CA LEU A 169 7.24 10.20 17.03
C LEU A 169 8.62 9.71 17.50
N PRO A 170 9.23 10.41 18.49
CA PRO A 170 10.52 10.03 19.07
C PRO A 170 10.43 8.77 19.93
N ALA A 171 11.55 8.37 20.54
CA ALA A 171 11.50 7.41 21.65
C ALA A 171 10.63 7.95 22.80
N PRO A 172 9.79 7.09 23.44
CA PRO A 172 9.78 5.64 23.37
C PRO A 172 8.84 5.05 22.30
N PHE A 173 8.21 5.85 21.45
CA PHE A 173 7.20 5.40 20.47
C PHE A 173 7.77 4.70 19.24
N ALA A 174 9.04 4.99 18.90
CA ALA A 174 9.63 4.76 17.58
C ALA A 174 9.52 3.33 17.04
N ASP A 175 9.60 2.31 17.91
CA ASP A 175 9.55 0.88 17.55
C ASP A 175 8.31 0.17 18.08
N LYS A 176 7.32 0.91 18.59
CA LYS A 176 6.17 0.33 19.28
C LYS A 176 4.93 0.20 18.40
N ILE A 177 4.16 -0.86 18.67
CA ILE A 177 2.78 -1.00 18.25
C ILE A 177 1.87 -1.14 19.47
N ALA A 178 0.71 -0.50 19.42
CA ALA A 178 -0.41 -0.84 20.29
C ALA A 178 -1.37 -1.74 19.52
N PHE A 179 -1.86 -2.81 20.15
CA PHE A 179 -2.72 -3.76 19.47
C PHE A 179 -3.75 -4.40 20.41
N LEU A 180 -4.82 -4.91 19.81
CA LEU A 180 -5.76 -5.83 20.42
C LEU A 180 -5.47 -7.25 19.91
N PRO A 181 -5.82 -8.32 20.68
CA PRO A 181 -5.48 -9.69 20.30
C PRO A 181 -6.30 -10.27 19.15
N PHE A 182 -7.05 -9.44 18.45
CA PHE A 182 -7.84 -9.79 17.27
C PHE A 182 -7.81 -8.68 16.22
N ASP A 183 -8.21 -9.04 15.01
CA ASP A 183 -8.34 -8.14 13.88
C ASP A 183 -9.79 -8.10 13.39
N ILE A 184 -10.21 -6.94 12.88
CA ILE A 184 -11.55 -6.72 12.33
C ILE A 184 -11.42 -6.45 10.84
N GLU A 185 -12.27 -7.11 10.04
CA GLU A 185 -12.37 -6.87 8.60
C GLU A 185 -13.83 -6.70 8.18
N GLU A 186 -14.04 -5.88 7.14
CA GLU A 186 -15.35 -5.64 6.56
C GLU A 186 -15.71 -6.71 5.53
N CYS A 187 -16.94 -7.18 5.58
CA CYS A 187 -17.54 -7.98 4.52
C CYS A 187 -18.98 -7.54 4.27
N PHE A 188 -19.57 -8.00 3.17
CA PHE A 188 -20.92 -7.64 2.80
C PHE A 188 -21.84 -8.85 2.81
N VAL A 189 -22.99 -8.70 3.47
CA VAL A 189 -24.05 -9.71 3.50
C VAL A 189 -25.32 -9.10 2.96
N LYS A 190 -25.80 -9.61 1.82
CA LYS A 190 -26.98 -9.06 1.09
C LYS A 190 -26.84 -7.57 0.73
N GLY A 191 -25.61 -7.09 0.53
CA GLY A 191 -25.30 -5.71 0.18
C GLY A 191 -25.05 -4.77 1.37
N GLU A 192 -25.29 -5.21 2.61
CA GLU A 192 -25.04 -4.45 3.83
C GLU A 192 -23.68 -4.78 4.42
N PRO A 193 -22.89 -3.78 4.89
CA PRO A 193 -21.61 -4.00 5.51
C PRO A 193 -21.74 -4.73 6.85
N GLN A 194 -20.84 -5.63 7.14
CA GLN A 194 -20.63 -6.27 8.43
C GLN A 194 -19.15 -6.28 8.77
N TYR A 195 -18.86 -6.02 10.02
CA TYR A 195 -17.48 -6.02 10.55
C TYR A 195 -17.30 -7.25 11.41
N ILE A 196 -16.39 -8.14 11.01
CA ILE A 196 -16.23 -9.44 11.69
C ILE A 196 -14.83 -9.57 12.29
N ALA A 197 -14.73 -10.27 13.43
CA ALA A 197 -13.44 -10.70 13.96
C ALA A 197 -12.87 -11.79 13.06
N SER A 198 -11.79 -11.48 12.33
CA SER A 198 -11.25 -12.35 11.26
C SER A 198 -10.02 -13.12 11.67
N HIS A 199 -9.14 -12.55 12.49
CA HIS A 199 -7.89 -13.13 12.93
C HIS A 199 -7.69 -12.92 14.43
N PHE A 200 -6.93 -13.85 15.05
CA PHE A 200 -6.61 -13.81 16.48
C PHE A 200 -5.12 -14.06 16.71
N VAL A 201 -4.56 -13.38 17.71
CA VAL A 201 -3.20 -13.69 18.19
C VAL A 201 -3.20 -15.14 18.73
N GLN A 202 -2.14 -15.88 18.40
CA GLN A 202 -2.03 -17.27 18.84
C GLN A 202 -2.05 -17.37 20.36
N GLY A 203 -2.92 -18.22 20.88
CA GLY A 203 -3.11 -18.45 22.32
C GLY A 203 -4.24 -17.61 22.94
N PHE A 204 -4.71 -16.55 22.27
CA PHE A 204 -5.90 -15.84 22.72
C PHE A 204 -7.15 -16.73 22.57
N THR A 205 -7.90 -16.88 23.63
CA THR A 205 -9.15 -17.66 23.66
C THR A 205 -10.21 -16.91 24.46
N HIS A 206 -11.44 -16.97 23.98
CA HIS A 206 -12.60 -16.44 24.66
C HIS A 206 -13.79 -17.39 24.45
N GLU A 207 -14.70 -17.54 25.41
CA GLU A 207 -15.78 -18.51 25.37
C GLU A 207 -16.69 -18.28 24.16
N HIS A 208 -17.11 -17.04 23.91
CA HIS A 208 -18.08 -16.68 22.88
C HIS A 208 -17.49 -15.79 21.77
N PHE A 209 -16.39 -15.04 22.02
CA PHE A 209 -15.77 -14.17 21.02
C PHE A 209 -14.81 -14.95 20.13
N LYS A 210 -15.30 -15.42 19.00
CA LYS A 210 -14.61 -16.33 18.08
C LYS A 210 -14.52 -15.74 16.67
N ARG A 211 -13.72 -16.38 15.83
CA ARG A 211 -13.57 -16.00 14.41
C ARG A 211 -14.93 -16.04 13.73
N GLY A 212 -15.31 -14.91 13.14
CA GLY A 212 -16.56 -14.73 12.42
C GLY A 212 -17.71 -14.12 13.24
N VAL A 213 -17.54 -13.76 14.51
CA VAL A 213 -18.52 -12.95 15.25
C VAL A 213 -18.65 -11.57 14.60
N VAL A 214 -19.84 -10.98 14.68
CA VAL A 214 -20.15 -9.67 14.07
C VAL A 214 -20.00 -8.59 15.13
N ILE A 215 -19.14 -7.63 14.91
CA ILE A 215 -18.93 -6.47 15.80
C ILE A 215 -20.07 -5.47 15.57
N THR A 216 -20.74 -5.04 16.61
CA THR A 216 -21.89 -4.11 16.54
C THR A 216 -21.58 -2.75 17.16
N THR A 217 -20.86 -2.74 18.29
CA THR A 217 -20.49 -1.50 18.99
C THR A 217 -19.05 -1.51 19.44
N TRP A 218 -18.49 -0.32 19.62
CA TRP A 218 -17.15 -0.05 20.11
C TRP A 218 -17.22 1.05 21.19
N ASN A 219 -16.97 0.69 22.44
CA ASN A 219 -17.19 1.59 23.59
C ASN A 219 -18.62 2.17 23.61
N GLY A 220 -19.63 1.35 23.32
CA GLY A 220 -21.04 1.76 23.26
C GLY A 220 -21.46 2.57 22.04
N VAL A 221 -20.51 2.89 21.12
CA VAL A 221 -20.79 3.59 19.87
C VAL A 221 -20.99 2.59 18.75
N PRO A 222 -22.00 2.75 17.85
CA PRO A 222 -22.13 1.90 16.66
C PRO A 222 -20.81 1.79 15.89
N ILE A 223 -20.49 0.59 15.40
CA ILE A 223 -19.18 0.28 14.82
C ILE A 223 -18.83 1.18 13.64
N GLU A 224 -19.78 1.52 12.76
CA GLU A 224 -19.57 2.42 11.62
C GLU A 224 -19.11 3.79 12.11
N ARG A 225 -19.75 4.31 13.15
CA ARG A 225 -19.37 5.60 13.74
C ARG A 225 -18.01 5.54 14.41
N ALA A 226 -17.68 4.43 15.06
CA ALA A 226 -16.35 4.23 15.64
C ALA A 226 -15.25 4.18 14.57
N ILE A 227 -15.53 3.58 13.42
CA ILE A 227 -14.63 3.56 12.25
C ILE A 227 -14.41 4.97 11.72
N GLU A 228 -15.47 5.78 11.56
CA GLU A 228 -15.35 7.19 11.12
C GLU A 228 -14.46 8.01 12.06
N VAL A 229 -14.70 7.90 13.38
CA VAL A 229 -13.88 8.57 14.41
C VAL A 229 -12.44 8.11 14.37
N SER A 230 -12.21 6.81 14.21
CA SER A 230 -10.86 6.26 14.02
C SER A 230 -10.21 6.80 12.75
N ALA A 231 -10.95 6.88 11.64
CA ALA A 231 -10.47 7.40 10.37
C ALA A 231 -9.98 8.87 10.44
N ASP A 232 -10.60 9.68 11.29
CA ASP A 232 -10.19 11.07 11.49
C ASP A 232 -8.81 11.21 12.18
N GLN A 233 -8.35 10.16 12.85
CA GLN A 233 -7.02 10.10 13.48
C GLN A 233 -5.90 9.63 12.53
N HIS A 234 -6.25 9.25 11.30
CA HIS A 234 -5.31 8.75 10.31
C HIS A 234 -5.38 9.57 9.02
N ALA A 235 -4.24 9.72 8.35
CA ALA A 235 -4.23 10.25 7.01
C ALA A 235 -4.87 9.23 6.04
N GLY A 236 -5.61 9.72 5.07
CA GLY A 236 -6.21 8.93 4.00
C GLY A 236 -6.69 9.88 2.92
N SER A 237 -6.20 9.71 1.69
CA SER A 237 -6.40 10.68 0.63
C SER A 237 -7.84 10.67 0.11
N ASN A 238 -8.42 9.50 -0.13
CA ASN A 238 -9.80 9.34 -0.60
C ASN A 238 -10.69 8.64 0.42
N ALA A 239 -11.99 8.54 0.13
CA ALA A 239 -12.98 7.95 1.03
C ALA A 239 -12.68 6.47 1.34
N SER A 240 -12.27 5.67 0.34
CA SER A 240 -11.93 4.26 0.52
C SER A 240 -10.69 4.09 1.41
N ALA A 241 -9.65 4.90 1.18
CA ALA A 241 -8.44 4.89 2.01
C ALA A 241 -8.75 5.29 3.46
N ARG A 242 -9.55 6.35 3.68
CA ARG A 242 -9.97 6.76 5.01
C ARG A 242 -10.74 5.66 5.75
N HIS A 243 -11.73 5.06 5.10
CA HIS A 243 -12.53 3.98 5.67
C HIS A 243 -11.66 2.79 6.06
N SER A 244 -10.80 2.34 5.16
CA SER A 244 -9.86 1.25 5.42
C SER A 244 -8.90 1.55 6.58
N GLN A 245 -8.34 2.78 6.65
CA GLN A 245 -7.49 3.20 7.78
C GLN A 245 -8.27 3.27 9.09
N GLY A 246 -9.55 3.67 9.04
CA GLY A 246 -10.44 3.71 10.20
C GLY A 246 -10.63 2.32 10.81
N ILE A 247 -10.90 1.30 9.99
CA ILE A 247 -11.04 -0.10 10.44
C ILE A 247 -9.73 -0.58 11.09
N TYR A 248 -8.59 -0.37 10.44
CA TYR A 248 -7.29 -0.78 10.96
C TYR A 248 -6.95 -0.15 12.31
N GLY A 249 -7.17 1.15 12.41
CA GLY A 249 -6.84 1.93 13.61
C GLY A 249 -7.61 1.49 14.84
N LEU A 250 -8.70 0.73 14.68
CA LEU A 250 -9.45 0.16 15.80
C LEU A 250 -8.69 -0.95 16.52
N THR A 251 -7.82 -1.71 15.82
CA THR A 251 -7.18 -2.89 16.43
C THR A 251 -5.65 -2.85 16.46
N ILE A 252 -5.01 -2.08 15.57
CA ILE A 252 -3.55 -1.96 15.48
C ILE A 252 -3.14 -0.51 15.24
N ARG A 253 -2.20 0.00 16.04
CA ARG A 253 -1.59 1.32 15.87
C ARG A 253 -0.07 1.25 15.88
N ALA A 254 0.56 1.73 14.82
CA ALA A 254 2.01 1.92 14.77
C ALA A 254 2.35 3.24 15.47
N LEU A 255 2.86 3.18 16.69
CA LEU A 255 3.04 4.36 17.55
C LEU A 255 4.11 5.34 17.04
N ARG A 256 4.95 4.93 16.10
CA ARG A 256 5.85 5.86 15.43
C ARG A 256 5.11 6.90 14.58
N ARG A 257 3.93 6.56 14.03
CA ARG A 257 3.16 7.40 13.09
C ARG A 257 1.78 7.80 13.61
N SER A 258 1.34 7.23 14.70
CA SER A 258 0.04 7.51 15.29
C SER A 258 0.13 7.62 16.80
N LEU A 259 -0.79 8.38 17.40
CA LEU A 259 -0.93 8.39 18.84
C LEU A 259 -1.38 7.04 19.37
N PRO A 260 -1.02 6.72 20.63
CA PRO A 260 -1.67 5.63 21.34
C PRO A 260 -3.20 5.77 21.33
N PRO A 261 -3.95 4.68 21.54
CA PRO A 261 -5.39 4.74 21.73
C PRO A 261 -5.81 5.73 22.80
N ASP A 262 -6.95 6.37 22.60
CA ASP A 262 -7.49 7.37 23.54
C ASP A 262 -8.06 6.72 24.83
N ALA A 263 -8.33 5.40 24.79
CA ALA A 263 -8.81 4.63 25.96
C ALA A 263 -7.85 3.50 26.30
N MET A 264 -7.71 3.17 27.57
CA MET A 264 -6.82 2.08 28.05
C MET A 264 -7.35 0.72 27.66
N TRP A 265 -8.65 0.59 27.48
CA TRP A 265 -9.35 -0.63 27.05
C TRP A 265 -10.49 -0.28 26.10
N VAL A 266 -11.06 -1.29 25.49
CA VAL A 266 -12.29 -1.17 24.70
C VAL A 266 -13.35 -2.12 25.24
N ILE A 267 -14.62 -1.69 25.17
CA ILE A 267 -15.78 -2.55 25.36
C ILE A 267 -16.36 -2.83 23.97
N ILE A 268 -16.40 -4.09 23.60
CA ILE A 268 -16.80 -4.55 22.28
C ILE A 268 -18.15 -5.23 22.38
N GLY A 269 -19.18 -4.63 21.76
CA GLY A 269 -20.45 -5.27 21.54
C GLY A 269 -20.40 -6.10 20.26
N TYR A 270 -20.92 -7.32 20.32
CA TYR A 270 -20.89 -8.24 19.18
C TYR A 270 -22.04 -9.22 19.20
N ILE A 271 -22.38 -9.78 18.05
CA ILE A 271 -23.28 -10.91 17.89
C ILE A 271 -22.40 -12.17 17.75
N ASP A 272 -22.59 -13.14 18.64
CA ASP A 272 -21.86 -14.39 18.61
C ASP A 272 -22.32 -15.31 17.47
N LEU A 273 -21.71 -16.49 17.34
CA LEU A 273 -22.02 -17.46 16.28
C LEU A 273 -23.42 -18.08 16.43
N ASP A 274 -23.99 -18.01 17.62
CA ASP A 274 -25.34 -18.51 17.94
C ASP A 274 -26.41 -17.41 17.77
N GLY A 275 -26.01 -16.19 17.36
CA GLY A 275 -26.89 -15.05 17.16
C GLY A 275 -27.25 -14.28 18.44
N VAL A 276 -26.51 -14.49 19.53
CA VAL A 276 -26.73 -13.82 20.82
C VAL A 276 -25.87 -12.54 20.90
N GLU A 277 -26.50 -11.43 21.29
CA GLU A 277 -25.77 -10.17 21.57
C GLU A 277 -24.99 -10.29 22.87
N ARG A 278 -23.71 -9.90 22.82
CA ARG A 278 -22.77 -9.97 23.94
C ARG A 278 -21.87 -8.75 23.94
N GLU A 279 -21.23 -8.53 25.08
CA GLU A 279 -20.15 -7.55 25.25
C GLU A 279 -18.97 -8.18 26.00
N PHE A 280 -17.75 -7.71 25.71
CA PHE A 280 -16.58 -7.99 26.54
C PHE A 280 -15.61 -6.82 26.53
N LYS A 281 -14.81 -6.74 27.59
CA LYS A 281 -13.76 -5.75 27.77
C LYS A 281 -12.41 -6.32 27.35
N GLN A 282 -11.62 -5.56 26.58
CA GLN A 282 -10.27 -5.91 26.17
C GLN A 282 -9.32 -4.73 26.41
N ASP A 283 -8.24 -4.95 27.15
CA ASP A 283 -7.20 -3.96 27.37
C ASP A 283 -6.27 -3.84 26.14
N TRP A 284 -5.79 -2.61 25.86
CA TRP A 284 -4.78 -2.38 24.87
C TRP A 284 -3.40 -2.84 25.33
N ILE A 285 -2.67 -3.47 24.43
CA ILE A 285 -1.35 -4.09 24.66
C ILE A 285 -0.33 -3.36 23.78
N VAL A 286 0.86 -3.10 24.33
CA VAL A 286 1.98 -2.46 23.62
C VAL A 286 3.17 -3.39 23.58
N THR A 287 3.77 -3.55 22.40
CA THR A 287 5.00 -4.32 22.22
C THR A 287 5.92 -3.67 21.18
N SER A 288 7.16 -4.14 21.09
CA SER A 288 8.08 -3.71 20.03
C SER A 288 7.89 -4.52 18.76
N LEU A 289 7.90 -3.85 17.62
CA LEU A 289 8.09 -4.52 16.35
C LEU A 289 9.51 -5.05 16.27
N THR A 290 9.67 -6.25 15.73
CA THR A 290 11.00 -6.78 15.41
C THR A 290 11.54 -5.96 14.24
N PRO A 291 12.73 -5.33 14.35
CA PRO A 291 13.38 -4.77 13.18
C PRO A 291 13.53 -5.86 12.12
N SER A 292 13.18 -5.58 10.88
CA SER A 292 13.47 -6.53 9.79
C SER A 292 14.98 -6.77 9.80
N ALA A 293 15.41 -8.04 9.99
CA ALA A 293 16.81 -8.40 10.11
C ALA A 293 17.61 -7.91 8.89
N GLY A 294 18.35 -6.84 9.08
CA GLY A 294 19.16 -6.18 8.05
C GLY A 294 19.16 -4.68 8.21
N GLU A 295 19.31 -4.15 9.44
CA GLU A 295 19.75 -2.77 9.61
C GLU A 295 21.10 -2.60 8.91
N VAL A 296 21.01 -2.10 7.69
CA VAL A 296 22.10 -1.43 6.99
C VAL A 296 22.18 -0.04 7.60
N ASP A 297 23.35 0.55 7.67
CA ASP A 297 23.54 1.93 8.14
C ASP A 297 22.42 2.82 7.57
N ALA A 298 21.68 3.50 8.44
CA ALA A 298 20.50 4.28 8.06
C ALA A 298 20.82 5.28 6.93
N ASN A 299 22.07 5.77 6.85
CA ASN A 299 22.51 6.69 5.80
C ASN A 299 22.69 5.98 4.44
N GLU A 300 23.26 4.77 4.38
CA GLU A 300 23.39 4.00 3.13
C GLU A 300 22.01 3.58 2.59
N VAL A 301 21.13 3.13 3.48
CA VAL A 301 19.74 2.79 3.10
C VAL A 301 19.01 4.01 2.59
N SER A 302 19.18 5.16 3.23
CA SER A 302 18.50 6.40 2.86
C SER A 302 18.90 6.90 1.46
N LEU A 303 20.18 6.85 1.11
CA LEU A 303 20.65 7.25 -0.22
C LEU A 303 20.19 6.30 -1.31
N SER A 304 20.27 5.00 -1.06
CA SER A 304 19.75 3.97 -1.98
C SER A 304 18.23 4.11 -2.13
N ALA A 305 17.48 4.30 -1.04
CA ALA A 305 16.05 4.51 -1.07
C ALA A 305 15.68 5.73 -1.93
N ALA A 306 16.41 6.85 -1.78
CA ALA A 306 16.16 8.06 -2.56
C ALA A 306 16.44 7.86 -4.06
N SER A 307 17.52 7.15 -4.41
CA SER A 307 17.89 6.90 -5.81
C SER A 307 16.87 5.98 -6.51
N LEU A 308 16.28 5.04 -5.77
CA LEU A 308 15.42 3.99 -6.29
C LEU A 308 13.93 4.23 -6.01
N GLY A 309 13.60 5.33 -5.33
CA GLY A 309 12.20 5.67 -4.99
C GLY A 309 11.57 4.74 -3.95
N THR A 310 12.37 4.14 -3.05
CA THR A 310 11.89 3.18 -2.05
C THR A 310 11.23 3.88 -0.86
N ASP A 311 10.10 3.38 -0.38
CA ASP A 311 9.45 3.77 0.88
C ASP A 311 9.72 2.72 1.96
N LEU A 312 10.62 3.04 2.90
CA LEU A 312 11.04 2.10 3.95
C LEU A 312 9.96 1.86 5.01
N GLU A 313 9.02 2.77 5.17
CA GLU A 313 7.93 2.71 6.16
C GLU A 313 6.63 2.11 5.60
N ALA A 314 6.59 1.76 4.30
CA ALA A 314 5.39 1.30 3.61
C ALA A 314 4.74 0.08 4.29
N ASP A 315 5.55 -0.82 4.85
CA ASP A 315 5.11 -2.14 5.31
C ASP A 315 4.91 -2.27 6.83
N ILE A 316 5.00 -1.19 7.60
CA ILE A 316 5.01 -1.28 9.08
C ILE A 316 3.76 -1.99 9.64
N ILE A 317 2.58 -1.72 9.10
CA ILE A 317 1.33 -2.38 9.52
C ILE A 317 1.30 -3.84 9.06
N GLN A 318 1.79 -4.13 7.85
CA GLN A 318 1.92 -5.50 7.35
C GLN A 318 2.85 -6.34 8.23
N GLN A 319 3.97 -5.76 8.67
CA GLN A 319 4.90 -6.40 9.59
C GLN A 319 4.24 -6.67 10.96
N ALA A 320 3.47 -5.71 11.47
CA ALA A 320 2.71 -5.88 12.70
C ALA A 320 1.68 -7.02 12.57
N ARG A 321 0.88 -7.03 11.50
CA ARG A 321 -0.10 -8.11 11.23
C ARG A 321 0.57 -9.47 11.08
N LYS A 322 1.70 -9.54 10.36
CA LYS A 322 2.47 -10.77 10.20
C LYS A 322 2.96 -11.29 11.55
N MET A 323 3.46 -10.42 12.42
CA MET A 323 3.90 -10.76 13.77
C MET A 323 2.74 -11.28 14.64
N LEU A 324 1.60 -10.62 14.60
CA LEU A 324 0.45 -10.92 15.45
C LEU A 324 -0.33 -12.14 14.96
N PHE A 325 -0.59 -12.23 13.65
CA PHE A 325 -1.58 -13.18 13.12
C PHE A 325 -1.00 -14.24 12.17
N ALA A 326 0.27 -14.11 11.75
CA ALA A 326 0.92 -15.06 10.83
C ALA A 326 2.39 -15.34 11.18
N PRO A 327 2.73 -15.63 12.45
CA PRO A 327 4.13 -15.76 12.89
C PRO A 327 4.88 -16.93 12.24
N ALA A 328 4.20 -17.96 11.77
CA ALA A 328 4.81 -19.05 11.01
C ALA A 328 5.46 -18.58 9.69
N VAL A 329 4.96 -17.50 9.09
CA VAL A 329 5.57 -16.88 7.90
C VAL A 329 6.93 -16.29 8.25
N ILE A 330 7.03 -15.59 9.40
CA ILE A 330 8.30 -15.04 9.91
C ILE A 330 9.33 -16.15 10.14
N GLU A 331 8.90 -17.26 10.72
CA GLU A 331 9.79 -18.42 10.95
C GLU A 331 10.33 -18.99 9.63
N LYS A 332 9.48 -19.14 8.63
CA LYS A 332 9.88 -19.61 7.29
C LYS A 332 10.87 -18.63 6.65
N GLU A 333 10.58 -17.32 6.65
CA GLU A 333 11.49 -16.29 6.14
C GLU A 333 12.86 -16.31 6.81
N ARG A 334 12.90 -16.51 8.15
CA ARG A 334 14.15 -16.63 8.90
C ARG A 334 14.95 -17.86 8.49
N LYS A 335 14.32 -19.03 8.39
CA LYS A 335 14.96 -20.28 7.94
C LYS A 335 15.52 -20.15 6.52
N ASP A 336 14.81 -19.52 5.62
CA ASP A 336 15.25 -19.26 4.24
C ASP A 336 16.49 -18.35 4.21
N LYS A 337 16.52 -17.28 5.03
CA LYS A 337 17.69 -16.39 5.15
C LYS A 337 18.92 -17.10 5.72
N GLU A 338 18.74 -17.93 6.74
CA GLU A 338 19.83 -18.72 7.36
C GLU A 338 20.42 -19.76 6.38
N SER A 339 19.57 -20.43 5.61
CA SER A 339 20.00 -21.41 4.60
C SER A 339 20.82 -20.74 3.48
N LYS A 340 20.42 -19.52 3.04
CA LYS A 340 21.17 -18.72 2.05
C LYS A 340 22.51 -18.23 2.60
N LYS A 341 22.58 -17.81 3.88
CA LYS A 341 23.85 -17.42 4.53
C LYS A 341 24.82 -18.60 4.65
N LYS A 342 24.34 -19.80 4.96
CA LYS A 342 25.16 -21.03 5.01
C LYS A 342 25.68 -21.41 3.62
N LYS A 343 24.87 -21.31 2.56
CA LYS A 343 25.30 -21.54 1.18
C LYS A 343 26.37 -20.54 0.72
N LYS A 344 26.25 -19.26 1.06
CA LYS A 344 27.29 -18.23 0.72
C LYS A 344 28.61 -18.46 1.46
N LYS A 345 28.62 -18.98 2.69
CA LYS A 345 29.85 -19.30 3.45
C LYS A 345 30.53 -20.60 3.00
N GLY A 346 29.78 -21.55 2.39
CA GLY A 346 30.30 -22.84 1.91
C GLY A 346 30.83 -22.87 0.46
N SER A 347 30.59 -21.82 -0.32
CA SER A 347 30.84 -21.82 -1.77
C SER A 347 32.24 -21.30 -2.13
N LYS A 348 33.29 -22.14 -1.87
CA LYS A 348 34.50 -22.11 -2.71
C LYS A 348 34.59 -23.31 -3.68
N ASN A 349 33.61 -24.22 -3.69
CA ASN A 349 33.69 -25.46 -4.50
C ASN A 349 32.36 -25.99 -5.05
N GLU A 350 31.42 -25.17 -5.54
CA GLU A 350 30.21 -25.73 -6.15
C GLU A 350 29.71 -24.95 -7.37
N LYS A 351 30.35 -25.20 -8.53
CA LYS A 351 29.75 -25.04 -9.89
C LYS A 351 28.69 -26.14 -10.19
N LYS A 352 28.24 -26.91 -9.18
CA LYS A 352 27.31 -28.04 -9.37
C LYS A 352 25.87 -27.79 -8.88
N SER A 353 25.55 -26.64 -8.27
CA SER A 353 24.20 -26.39 -7.74
C SER A 353 23.27 -25.64 -8.68
N GLU A 354 23.75 -25.03 -9.77
CA GLU A 354 22.90 -24.45 -10.81
C GLU A 354 22.09 -25.50 -11.60
N GLN A 355 22.47 -26.75 -11.54
CA GLN A 355 21.80 -27.85 -12.25
C GLN A 355 20.64 -28.48 -11.46
N LYS A 356 20.49 -28.19 -10.17
CA LYS A 356 19.38 -28.73 -9.34
C LYS A 356 18.14 -27.86 -9.26
N LEU A 357 18.20 -26.59 -9.70
CA LEU A 357 17.04 -25.69 -9.80
C LEU A 357 16.24 -25.88 -11.10
N LYS A 358 16.59 -26.83 -11.94
CA LYS A 358 15.90 -27.14 -13.20
C LYS A 358 14.82 -28.23 -13.13
N ASN A 359 14.43 -28.67 -11.95
CA ASN A 359 13.20 -29.45 -11.83
C ASN A 359 12.00 -28.50 -11.84
N ASN A 360 11.65 -28.03 -13.04
CA ASN A 360 10.40 -27.36 -13.36
C ASN A 360 9.24 -28.37 -13.25
N GLN A 361 8.83 -28.71 -12.04
CA GLN A 361 7.53 -29.34 -11.84
C GLN A 361 6.48 -28.21 -11.97
N LYS A 362 5.57 -28.33 -12.95
CA LYS A 362 4.37 -27.49 -13.01
C LYS A 362 3.65 -27.60 -11.69
N ALA A 363 3.03 -26.49 -11.27
CA ALA A 363 2.27 -26.43 -10.02
C ALA A 363 1.18 -27.51 -10.01
N GLU A 364 1.18 -28.35 -8.98
CA GLU A 364 0.01 -29.17 -8.67
C GLU A 364 -1.13 -28.26 -8.21
N PRO A 365 -2.39 -28.52 -8.57
CA PRO A 365 -3.50 -27.68 -8.20
C PRO A 365 -3.58 -27.45 -6.67
N GLY A 366 -3.50 -26.17 -6.24
CA GLY A 366 -3.60 -25.79 -4.84
C GLY A 366 -2.30 -25.81 -4.03
N GLU A 367 -1.24 -26.45 -4.51
CA GLU A 367 0.06 -26.46 -3.83
C GLU A 367 0.86 -25.18 -4.13
N PRO A 368 1.37 -24.48 -3.11
CA PRO A 368 2.19 -23.31 -3.31
C PRO A 368 3.52 -23.66 -4.00
N LEU A 369 3.85 -22.92 -5.06
CA LEU A 369 5.18 -22.97 -5.68
C LEU A 369 6.25 -22.52 -4.67
N GLU A 370 7.38 -23.19 -4.68
CA GLU A 370 8.55 -22.73 -3.94
C GLU A 370 9.03 -21.39 -4.52
N THR A 371 9.19 -20.37 -3.68
CA THR A 371 9.66 -19.06 -4.08
C THR A 371 10.97 -18.68 -3.43
N GLN A 372 11.83 -18.00 -4.17
CA GLN A 372 13.09 -17.45 -3.67
C GLN A 372 12.88 -16.23 -2.77
N LEU A 373 11.70 -15.58 -2.86
CA LEU A 373 11.32 -14.39 -2.12
C LEU A 373 10.01 -14.64 -1.34
N GLY A 374 10.03 -15.61 -0.41
CA GLY A 374 8.85 -16.10 0.29
C GLY A 374 8.05 -15.06 1.10
N GLY A 375 8.69 -13.97 1.53
CA GLY A 375 8.02 -12.83 2.17
C GLY A 375 7.36 -11.85 1.20
N VAL A 376 7.63 -12.00 -0.10
CA VAL A 376 7.21 -11.09 -1.16
C VAL A 376 6.17 -11.74 -2.07
N PHE A 377 6.38 -13.01 -2.45
CA PHE A 377 5.50 -13.75 -3.33
C PHE A 377 4.89 -14.98 -2.69
N ARG A 378 3.65 -15.26 -3.09
CA ARG A 378 3.00 -16.56 -2.94
C ARG A 378 2.28 -16.89 -4.24
N ALA A 379 2.64 -18.00 -4.87
CA ALA A 379 2.10 -18.40 -6.17
C ALA A 379 1.60 -19.85 -6.14
N HIS A 380 0.47 -20.13 -6.77
CA HIS A 380 -0.11 -21.46 -6.92
C HIS A 380 -1.17 -21.43 -8.03
N SER A 381 -1.62 -22.59 -8.50
CA SER A 381 -2.80 -22.65 -9.35
C SER A 381 -4.09 -22.63 -8.52
N VAL A 382 -5.15 -22.05 -9.09
CA VAL A 382 -6.49 -22.00 -8.47
C VAL A 382 -7.52 -22.59 -9.42
N THR A 383 -8.37 -23.45 -8.90
CA THR A 383 -9.50 -24.03 -9.64
C THR A 383 -10.78 -23.26 -9.30
N THR A 384 -11.46 -22.80 -10.33
CA THR A 384 -12.76 -22.08 -10.22
C THR A 384 -13.80 -22.76 -11.10
N PRO A 385 -15.08 -22.44 -10.96
CA PRO A 385 -16.12 -22.89 -11.89
C PRO A 385 -15.89 -22.42 -13.34
N SER A 386 -15.00 -21.45 -13.55
CA SER A 386 -14.66 -20.87 -14.86
C SER A 386 -13.45 -21.51 -15.52
N GLY A 387 -12.67 -22.28 -14.80
CA GLY A 387 -11.44 -22.93 -15.26
C GLY A 387 -10.33 -22.92 -14.21
N GLU A 388 -9.15 -23.37 -14.60
CA GLU A 388 -7.93 -23.34 -13.82
C GLU A 388 -7.08 -22.14 -14.24
N PHE A 389 -6.61 -21.35 -13.25
CA PHE A 389 -5.86 -20.12 -13.48
C PHE A 389 -4.62 -20.04 -12.58
N GLY A 390 -3.62 -19.28 -13.02
CA GLY A 390 -2.51 -18.88 -12.16
C GLY A 390 -2.95 -17.85 -11.14
N TYR A 391 -2.48 -17.98 -9.91
CA TYR A 391 -2.64 -16.98 -8.86
C TYR A 391 -1.29 -16.61 -8.30
N ILE A 392 -0.99 -15.32 -8.25
CA ILE A 392 0.20 -14.78 -7.60
C ILE A 392 -0.17 -13.62 -6.67
N ARG A 393 0.16 -13.77 -5.40
CA ARG A 393 0.07 -12.72 -4.40
C ARG A 393 1.38 -11.96 -4.35
N VAL A 394 1.34 -10.64 -4.48
CA VAL A 394 2.48 -9.74 -4.29
C VAL A 394 2.25 -8.95 -3.01
N PHE A 395 2.96 -9.31 -1.94
CA PHE A 395 2.74 -8.71 -0.62
C PHE A 395 3.37 -7.33 -0.46
N SER A 396 4.47 -7.06 -1.17
CA SER A 396 5.22 -5.81 -1.05
C SER A 396 6.16 -5.61 -2.22
N PHE A 397 6.41 -4.35 -2.59
CA PHE A 397 7.51 -3.94 -3.45
C PHE A 397 8.77 -3.51 -2.66
N ASN A 398 8.76 -3.62 -1.34
CA ASN A 398 9.90 -3.27 -0.49
C ASN A 398 11.01 -4.32 -0.61
N VAL A 399 11.77 -4.25 -1.69
CA VAL A 399 12.82 -5.18 -2.07
C VAL A 399 14.16 -4.45 -2.25
N ARG A 400 15.26 -5.13 -2.01
CA ARG A 400 16.61 -4.55 -2.17
C ARG A 400 17.12 -4.59 -3.61
N ASP A 401 16.68 -5.59 -4.36
CA ASP A 401 17.13 -5.89 -5.71
C ASP A 401 15.90 -6.02 -6.61
N PRO A 402 15.58 -4.99 -7.40
CA PRO A 402 14.43 -5.02 -8.30
C PRO A 402 14.60 -6.00 -9.45
N ASP A 403 15.84 -6.25 -9.91
CA ASP A 403 16.10 -7.23 -10.96
C ASP A 403 15.78 -8.64 -10.48
N ALA A 404 16.30 -9.02 -9.31
CA ALA A 404 16.01 -10.33 -8.71
C ALA A 404 14.51 -10.50 -8.39
N PHE A 405 13.80 -9.43 -8.04
CA PHE A 405 12.36 -9.43 -7.83
C PHE A 405 11.60 -9.73 -9.13
N ILE A 406 11.94 -9.03 -10.21
CA ILE A 406 11.27 -9.20 -11.51
C ILE A 406 11.60 -10.58 -12.09
N ASP A 407 12.85 -11.04 -12.00
CA ASP A 407 13.25 -12.35 -12.48
C ASP A 407 12.53 -13.50 -11.76
N GLU A 408 12.33 -13.35 -10.44
CA GLU A 408 11.54 -14.33 -9.67
C GLU A 408 10.05 -14.30 -10.04
N PHE A 409 9.47 -13.11 -10.26
CA PHE A 409 8.10 -13.00 -10.77
C PHE A 409 7.95 -13.70 -12.12
N ILE A 410 8.87 -13.45 -13.06
CA ILE A 410 8.88 -14.12 -14.38
C ILE A 410 8.94 -15.65 -14.21
N ARG A 411 9.87 -16.15 -13.40
CA ARG A 411 9.98 -17.59 -13.14
C ARG A 411 8.68 -18.20 -12.61
N LEU A 412 8.01 -17.50 -11.69
CA LEU A 412 6.77 -18.00 -11.10
C LEU A 412 5.62 -18.01 -12.11
N ILE A 413 5.43 -16.95 -12.90
CA ILE A 413 4.34 -16.91 -13.89
C ILE A 413 4.54 -17.89 -15.04
N GLU A 414 5.79 -18.26 -15.39
CA GLU A 414 6.08 -19.29 -16.39
C GLU A 414 5.71 -20.71 -15.91
N LEU A 415 5.66 -20.94 -14.59
CA LEU A 415 5.24 -22.22 -13.99
C LEU A 415 3.73 -22.32 -13.76
N LEU A 416 3.01 -21.20 -13.80
CA LEU A 416 1.58 -21.13 -13.58
C LEU A 416 0.78 -21.42 -14.87
N PRO A 417 -0.52 -21.78 -14.76
CA PRO A 417 -1.41 -21.90 -15.91
C PRO A 417 -1.43 -20.67 -16.81
N GLN A 418 -1.31 -20.88 -18.14
CA GLN A 418 -1.26 -19.80 -19.12
C GLN A 418 -2.65 -19.38 -19.63
N GLN A 419 -3.72 -19.99 -19.13
CA GLN A 419 -5.10 -19.68 -19.52
C GLN A 419 -5.63 -18.40 -18.91
N GLY A 420 -4.95 -17.86 -17.89
CA GLY A 420 -5.23 -16.61 -17.20
C GLY A 420 -4.46 -16.49 -15.90
N LEU A 421 -4.14 -15.26 -15.52
CA LEU A 421 -3.38 -14.92 -14.32
C LEU A 421 -4.16 -13.97 -13.44
N ILE A 422 -4.27 -14.31 -12.17
CA ILE A 422 -4.79 -13.44 -11.12
C ILE A 422 -3.57 -12.90 -10.34
N ILE A 423 -3.36 -11.59 -10.38
CA ILE A 423 -2.36 -10.90 -9.57
C ILE A 423 -3.10 -10.23 -8.41
N ASP A 424 -2.84 -10.62 -7.18
CA ASP A 424 -3.48 -10.04 -5.99
C ASP A 424 -2.49 -9.16 -5.24
N MET A 425 -2.77 -7.85 -5.19
CA MET A 425 -1.93 -6.84 -4.54
C MET A 425 -2.59 -6.19 -3.32
N ARG A 426 -3.72 -6.71 -2.84
CA ARG A 426 -4.41 -6.13 -1.69
C ARG A 426 -3.50 -5.98 -0.48
N GLY A 427 -3.56 -4.82 0.19
CA GLY A 427 -2.74 -4.51 1.36
C GLY A 427 -1.26 -4.32 1.07
N ASN A 428 -0.83 -4.25 -0.19
CA ASN A 428 0.55 -3.95 -0.55
C ASN A 428 0.79 -2.44 -0.45
N GLY A 429 1.55 -2.02 0.56
CA GLY A 429 1.84 -0.61 0.85
C GLY A 429 2.86 0.05 -0.10
N GLY A 430 3.36 -0.66 -1.10
CA GLY A 430 4.34 -0.14 -2.05
C GLY A 430 5.76 -0.60 -1.79
N GLY A 431 6.73 0.28 -2.01
CA GLY A 431 8.17 0.02 -1.87
C GLY A 431 8.97 0.62 -3.04
N HIS A 432 9.63 -0.23 -3.79
CA HIS A 432 10.58 0.12 -4.83
C HIS A 432 9.89 0.42 -6.19
N ILE A 433 9.97 1.67 -6.67
CA ILE A 433 9.32 2.10 -7.92
C ILE A 433 9.85 1.32 -9.14
N TYR A 434 11.16 1.07 -9.23
CA TYR A 434 11.72 0.27 -10.35
C TYR A 434 11.13 -1.15 -10.37
N ALA A 435 10.93 -1.76 -9.20
CA ALA A 435 10.35 -3.10 -9.13
C ALA A 435 8.90 -3.12 -9.63
N SER A 436 8.13 -2.07 -9.35
CA SER A 436 6.74 -1.97 -9.79
C SER A 436 6.62 -1.71 -11.30
N GLU A 437 7.29 -0.68 -11.82
CA GLU A 437 7.21 -0.34 -13.25
C GLU A 437 7.90 -1.39 -14.14
N GLY A 438 8.97 -2.05 -13.66
CA GLY A 438 9.65 -3.10 -14.40
C GLY A 438 8.83 -4.41 -14.57
N LEU A 439 7.74 -4.60 -13.79
CA LEU A 439 6.81 -5.72 -14.01
C LEU A 439 5.84 -5.46 -15.17
N LEU A 440 5.53 -4.22 -15.51
CA LEU A 440 4.47 -3.91 -16.47
C LEU A 440 4.73 -4.53 -17.85
N GLN A 441 5.93 -4.37 -18.39
CA GLN A 441 6.27 -4.91 -19.72
C GLN A 441 6.25 -6.44 -19.78
N VAL A 442 6.47 -7.10 -18.64
CA VAL A 442 6.40 -8.58 -18.57
C VAL A 442 5.01 -9.11 -18.96
N LEU A 443 3.98 -8.28 -18.79
CA LEU A 443 2.57 -8.62 -18.97
C LEU A 443 1.97 -8.09 -20.29
N THR A 444 2.67 -7.21 -21.02
CA THR A 444 2.15 -6.58 -22.25
C THR A 444 3.19 -6.56 -23.37
N PRO A 445 2.78 -6.67 -24.64
CA PRO A 445 3.68 -6.49 -25.78
C PRO A 445 4.04 -5.02 -26.01
N GLY A 446 3.26 -4.09 -25.45
CA GLY A 446 3.46 -2.65 -25.60
C GLY A 446 4.70 -2.14 -24.89
N GLU A 447 5.18 -1.00 -25.34
CA GLU A 447 6.23 -0.26 -24.67
C GLU A 447 5.65 0.47 -23.46
N ILE A 448 6.33 0.39 -22.32
CA ILE A 448 5.92 1.07 -21.10
C ILE A 448 6.50 2.48 -21.10
N THR A 449 5.65 3.46 -20.88
CA THR A 449 6.04 4.83 -20.54
C THR A 449 6.07 4.95 -19.03
N PRO A 450 7.26 5.01 -18.38
CA PRO A 450 7.34 5.21 -16.94
C PRO A 450 6.69 6.52 -16.52
N GLU A 451 6.03 6.53 -15.37
CA GLU A 451 5.29 7.68 -14.88
C GLU A 451 6.23 8.86 -14.56
N PRO A 452 5.96 10.06 -15.08
CA PRO A 452 6.77 11.24 -14.78
C PRO A 452 6.50 11.76 -13.38
N THR A 453 7.56 12.20 -12.70
CA THR A 453 7.47 12.78 -11.36
C THR A 453 7.91 14.25 -11.35
N GLN A 454 7.31 15.06 -10.47
CA GLN A 454 7.53 16.50 -10.37
C GLN A 454 7.85 16.92 -8.94
N PHE A 455 8.82 17.82 -8.77
CA PHE A 455 9.02 18.57 -7.53
C PHE A 455 8.12 19.79 -7.47
N ILE A 456 7.83 20.28 -6.26
CA ILE A 456 7.40 21.66 -6.08
C ILE A 456 8.62 22.59 -6.27
N ASN A 457 8.43 23.69 -7.01
CA ASN A 457 9.48 24.65 -7.33
C ASN A 457 9.77 25.57 -6.14
N THR A 458 10.79 25.21 -5.36
CA THR A 458 11.30 26.00 -4.24
C THR A 458 12.80 26.18 -4.36
N ALA A 459 13.34 27.25 -3.75
CA ALA A 459 14.77 27.49 -3.73
C ALA A 459 15.53 26.34 -3.04
N LEU A 460 14.94 25.72 -2.03
CA LEU A 460 15.55 24.60 -1.29
C LEU A 460 15.62 23.34 -2.14
N ASN A 461 14.54 22.96 -2.83
CA ASN A 461 14.53 21.84 -3.76
C ASN A 461 15.50 22.10 -4.94
N GLY A 462 15.56 23.33 -5.44
CA GLY A 462 16.53 23.72 -6.48
C GLY A 462 17.97 23.48 -6.04
N ARG A 463 18.34 23.89 -4.80
CA ARG A 463 19.68 23.65 -4.24
C ARG A 463 19.98 22.17 -4.09
N ILE A 464 19.02 21.36 -3.61
CA ILE A 464 19.21 19.91 -3.51
C ILE A 464 19.46 19.32 -4.91
N CYS A 465 18.64 19.67 -5.89
CA CYS A 465 18.78 19.16 -7.25
C CYS A 465 20.09 19.60 -7.91
N ASP A 466 20.50 20.86 -7.73
CA ASP A 466 21.77 21.37 -8.26
C ASP A 466 23.01 20.65 -7.68
N ARG A 467 22.97 20.27 -6.40
CA ARG A 467 24.06 19.52 -5.75
C ARG A 467 24.17 18.08 -6.25
N HIS A 468 23.10 17.52 -6.74
CA HIS A 468 23.02 16.13 -7.21
C HIS A 468 22.86 16.05 -8.74
N ARG A 469 23.49 16.96 -9.45
CA ARG A 469 23.69 16.84 -10.91
C ARG A 469 24.74 15.80 -11.22
N ASP A 470 24.57 15.10 -12.33
CA ASP A 470 25.55 14.15 -12.87
C ASP A 470 25.89 13.00 -11.90
N ASN A 471 24.92 12.62 -11.06
CA ASN A 471 24.99 11.44 -10.20
C ASN A 471 26.22 11.36 -9.25
N PRO A 472 26.57 12.40 -8.49
CA PRO A 472 27.82 12.45 -7.72
C PRO A 472 27.90 11.41 -6.60
N VAL A 473 26.74 10.91 -6.11
CA VAL A 473 26.64 9.96 -4.97
C VAL A 473 25.57 8.88 -5.21
N GLY A 474 25.30 8.53 -6.45
CA GLY A 474 24.29 7.52 -6.81
C GLY A 474 22.87 8.08 -6.96
N ILE A 475 22.70 9.40 -6.99
CA ILE A 475 21.44 10.09 -7.24
C ILE A 475 21.64 11.13 -8.33
N ASP A 476 20.89 11.03 -9.43
CA ASP A 476 20.91 12.04 -10.50
C ASP A 476 19.59 12.85 -10.50
N LEU A 477 19.72 14.14 -10.20
CA LEU A 477 18.61 15.09 -10.19
C LEU A 477 18.74 16.16 -11.29
N SER A 478 19.65 15.97 -12.25
CA SER A 478 19.92 16.90 -13.35
C SER A 478 18.66 17.37 -14.07
N PRO A 479 17.72 16.49 -14.47
CA PRO A 479 16.54 16.93 -15.23
C PRO A 479 15.67 17.92 -14.46
N TRP A 480 15.45 17.66 -13.16
CA TRP A 480 14.63 18.55 -12.32
C TRP A 480 15.35 19.85 -11.98
N ALA A 481 16.66 19.83 -11.79
CA ALA A 481 17.45 21.02 -11.46
C ALA A 481 17.26 22.15 -12.49
N ASP A 482 17.35 21.83 -13.78
CA ASP A 482 17.15 22.82 -14.85
C ASP A 482 15.70 23.32 -14.90
N SER A 483 14.76 22.42 -14.72
CA SER A 483 13.35 22.75 -14.70
C SER A 483 12.96 23.69 -13.55
N ILE A 484 13.47 23.42 -12.33
CA ILE A 484 13.23 24.28 -11.16
C ILE A 484 13.86 25.66 -11.37
N ARG A 485 15.08 25.74 -11.93
CA ARG A 485 15.75 27.02 -12.23
C ARG A 485 14.89 27.86 -13.19
N ASN A 486 14.36 27.25 -14.23
CA ASN A 486 13.53 27.95 -15.23
C ASN A 486 12.16 28.36 -14.68
N SER A 487 11.73 27.85 -13.53
CA SER A 487 10.46 28.24 -12.91
C SER A 487 10.42 29.71 -12.47
N VAL A 488 11.56 30.31 -12.19
CA VAL A 488 11.69 31.75 -11.87
C VAL A 488 11.12 32.62 -12.99
N GLU A 489 11.30 32.21 -14.24
CA GLU A 489 10.80 32.92 -15.42
C GLU A 489 9.33 32.58 -15.74
N THR A 490 8.94 31.32 -15.50
CA THR A 490 7.61 30.82 -15.88
C THR A 490 6.54 31.00 -14.81
N GLY A 491 6.94 31.18 -13.54
CA GLY A 491 6.03 31.17 -12.39
C GLY A 491 5.37 29.80 -12.12
N ALA A 492 5.89 28.71 -12.71
CA ALA A 492 5.32 27.38 -12.55
C ALA A 492 5.49 26.90 -11.12
N ILE A 493 4.42 26.36 -10.53
CA ILE A 493 4.42 25.78 -9.16
C ILE A 493 5.23 24.49 -9.13
N TYR A 494 5.16 23.68 -10.18
CA TYR A 494 5.82 22.39 -10.28
C TYR A 494 6.89 22.38 -11.38
N SER A 495 7.92 21.58 -11.16
CA SER A 495 8.89 21.26 -12.21
C SER A 495 8.23 20.54 -13.39
N ARG A 496 8.93 20.42 -14.50
CA ARG A 496 8.56 19.44 -15.53
C ARG A 496 8.62 18.05 -14.96
N GLY A 497 7.82 17.14 -15.54
CA GLY A 497 7.78 15.74 -15.13
C GLY A 497 8.92 14.96 -15.80
N PHE A 498 9.65 14.17 -15.01
CA PHE A 498 10.67 13.23 -15.47
C PHE A 498 10.50 11.91 -14.72
N PRO A 499 10.68 10.75 -15.37
CA PRO A 499 10.53 9.47 -14.72
C PRO A 499 11.69 9.21 -13.73
N ILE A 500 11.39 8.47 -12.66
CA ILE A 500 12.39 7.92 -11.76
C ILE A 500 12.98 6.66 -12.39
N THR A 501 12.13 5.77 -12.92
CA THR A 501 12.55 4.55 -13.59
C THR A 501 13.06 4.87 -14.99
N PRO A 502 14.28 4.48 -15.36
CA PRO A 502 14.76 4.63 -16.74
C PRO A 502 13.90 3.84 -17.71
N HIS A 503 13.65 4.42 -18.90
CA HIS A 503 12.85 3.79 -19.95
C HIS A 503 13.42 2.41 -20.34
N GLU A 504 14.73 2.28 -20.43
CA GLU A 504 15.41 1.03 -20.79
C GLU A 504 15.24 -0.04 -19.72
N PHE A 505 15.13 0.36 -18.44
CA PHE A 505 14.87 -0.57 -17.34
C PHE A 505 13.42 -1.10 -17.41
N ALA A 506 12.44 -0.22 -17.61
CA ALA A 506 11.03 -0.60 -17.72
C ALA A 506 10.78 -1.51 -18.95
N ASN A 507 11.56 -1.34 -20.03
CA ASN A 507 11.36 -2.01 -21.33
C ASN A 507 12.42 -3.06 -21.70
N GLY A 508 13.33 -3.37 -20.76
CA GLY A 508 14.47 -4.27 -21.03
C GLY A 508 14.13 -5.76 -21.16
N ARG A 509 13.01 -6.22 -20.56
CA ARG A 509 12.70 -7.66 -20.42
C ARG A 509 11.79 -8.22 -21.48
N GLY A 510 10.92 -7.37 -22.09
CA GLY A 510 9.89 -7.82 -23.03
C GLY A 510 8.80 -8.65 -22.36
N GLN A 511 7.73 -8.89 -23.09
CA GLN A 511 6.60 -9.69 -22.62
C GLN A 511 7.01 -11.14 -22.31
N LYS A 512 6.51 -11.69 -21.20
CA LYS A 512 6.74 -13.08 -20.75
C LYS A 512 5.43 -13.84 -20.55
N TYR A 513 4.36 -13.13 -20.21
CA TYR A 513 3.03 -13.71 -20.04
C TYR A 513 2.09 -13.21 -21.13
N HIS A 514 1.45 -14.13 -21.85
CA HIS A 514 0.60 -13.82 -23.01
C HIS A 514 -0.89 -14.03 -22.73
N GLY A 515 -1.23 -14.77 -21.69
CA GLY A 515 -2.63 -15.00 -21.27
C GLY A 515 -3.28 -13.73 -20.70
N PRO A 516 -4.61 -13.73 -20.54
CA PRO A 516 -5.32 -12.62 -19.92
C PRO A 516 -4.95 -12.45 -18.43
N VAL A 517 -4.97 -11.20 -17.94
CA VAL A 517 -4.60 -10.86 -16.57
C VAL A 517 -5.73 -10.11 -15.87
N VAL A 518 -6.03 -10.50 -14.63
CA VAL A 518 -6.86 -9.75 -13.69
C VAL A 518 -6.00 -9.31 -12.51
N LEU A 519 -5.97 -8.01 -12.25
CA LEU A 519 -5.31 -7.41 -11.08
C LEU A 519 -6.34 -7.19 -9.98
N ILE A 520 -6.11 -7.72 -8.77
CA ILE A 520 -6.95 -7.46 -7.61
C ILE A 520 -6.30 -6.40 -6.73
N THR A 521 -7.07 -5.34 -6.42
CA THR A 521 -6.65 -4.20 -5.62
C THR A 521 -7.57 -3.93 -4.44
N ASP A 522 -7.08 -3.20 -3.44
CA ASP A 522 -7.85 -2.62 -2.34
C ASP A 522 -7.37 -1.19 -2.02
N ALA A 523 -8.05 -0.52 -1.07
CA ALA A 523 -7.70 0.83 -0.62
C ALA A 523 -6.38 0.92 0.17
N ARG A 524 -5.66 -0.18 0.32
CA ARG A 524 -4.33 -0.28 0.94
C ARG A 524 -3.23 -0.57 -0.07
N CYS A 525 -3.57 -0.72 -1.33
CA CYS A 525 -2.62 -0.60 -2.42
C CYS A 525 -2.13 0.83 -2.44
N TYR A 526 -0.86 1.08 -2.10
CA TYR A 526 -0.34 2.43 -1.88
C TYR A 526 1.06 2.59 -2.47
N SER A 527 1.49 3.82 -2.77
CA SER A 527 2.85 4.13 -3.24
C SER A 527 3.21 3.40 -4.55
N ALA A 528 4.30 2.64 -4.60
CA ALA A 528 4.71 1.87 -5.79
C ALA A 528 3.62 0.91 -6.29
N THR A 529 2.68 0.50 -5.43
CA THR A 529 1.53 -0.32 -5.84
C THR A 529 0.46 0.51 -6.56
N ASP A 530 0.23 1.77 -6.17
CA ASP A 530 -0.59 2.70 -6.94
C ASP A 530 0.00 2.94 -8.32
N ILE A 531 1.33 3.17 -8.40
CA ILE A 531 2.09 3.35 -9.64
C ILE A 531 1.94 2.11 -10.55
N PHE A 532 2.06 0.90 -9.97
CA PHE A 532 1.83 -0.33 -10.73
C PHE A 532 0.39 -0.42 -11.25
N ALA A 533 -0.60 -0.17 -10.39
CA ALA A 533 -2.02 -0.25 -10.78
C ALA A 533 -2.38 0.81 -11.82
N ALA A 534 -1.83 2.03 -11.71
CA ALA A 534 -1.98 3.11 -12.67
C ALA A 534 -1.36 2.73 -14.02
N GLY A 535 -0.10 2.31 -14.04
CA GLY A 535 0.56 1.83 -15.25
C GLY A 535 -0.12 0.61 -15.88
N PHE A 536 -0.64 -0.32 -15.07
CA PHE A 536 -1.41 -1.46 -15.54
C PHE A 536 -2.69 -1.03 -16.31
N GLN A 537 -3.40 -0.03 -15.79
CA GLN A 537 -4.59 0.53 -16.42
C GLN A 537 -4.22 1.39 -17.65
N ASP A 538 -3.25 2.28 -17.55
CA ASP A 538 -2.85 3.23 -18.59
C ASP A 538 -2.27 2.53 -19.85
N HIS A 539 -1.65 1.36 -19.67
CA HIS A 539 -1.14 0.54 -20.77
C HIS A 539 -2.11 -0.58 -21.19
N ASN A 540 -3.36 -0.59 -20.69
CA ASN A 540 -4.39 -1.56 -21.05
C ASN A 540 -3.93 -3.03 -20.92
N ILE A 541 -3.20 -3.35 -19.84
CA ILE A 541 -2.60 -4.68 -19.63
C ILE A 541 -3.65 -5.75 -19.36
N GLY A 542 -4.70 -5.40 -18.59
CA GLY A 542 -5.77 -6.32 -18.23
C GLY A 542 -6.90 -5.63 -17.48
N HIS A 543 -7.64 -6.38 -16.67
CA HIS A 543 -8.80 -5.90 -15.93
C HIS A 543 -8.47 -5.73 -14.45
N ILE A 544 -8.78 -4.58 -13.86
CA ILE A 544 -8.63 -4.32 -12.42
C ILE A 544 -9.94 -4.66 -11.71
N LEU A 545 -9.88 -5.63 -10.81
CA LEU A 545 -10.97 -6.01 -9.89
C LEU A 545 -10.68 -5.46 -8.50
N GLY A 546 -11.32 -4.36 -8.12
CA GLY A 546 -11.18 -3.77 -6.79
C GLY A 546 -12.09 -4.41 -5.76
N VAL A 547 -11.63 -4.59 -4.54
CA VAL A 547 -12.52 -4.89 -3.41
C VAL A 547 -13.04 -3.60 -2.78
N ASP A 548 -12.34 -2.49 -2.98
CA ASP A 548 -12.72 -1.13 -2.59
C ASP A 548 -13.01 -0.25 -3.82
N GLY A 549 -13.45 0.98 -3.59
CA GLY A 549 -13.78 1.94 -4.66
C GLY A 549 -12.56 2.52 -5.37
N ASN A 550 -11.43 2.61 -4.68
CA ASN A 550 -10.18 3.17 -5.17
C ASN A 550 -9.00 2.45 -4.49
N THR A 551 -7.80 2.58 -5.08
CA THR A 551 -6.55 2.31 -4.36
C THR A 551 -6.26 3.40 -3.32
N GLY A 552 -5.18 3.27 -2.56
CA GLY A 552 -4.86 4.15 -1.43
C GLY A 552 -4.48 5.59 -1.80
N ALA A 553 -4.17 5.85 -3.07
CA ALA A 553 -3.84 7.15 -3.63
C ALA A 553 -2.55 7.77 -3.10
N GLY A 554 -1.47 7.02 -3.12
CA GLY A 554 -0.14 7.44 -2.69
C GLY A 554 0.87 7.54 -3.83
N GLY A 555 0.52 8.20 -4.92
CA GLY A 555 1.43 8.40 -6.06
C GLY A 555 2.50 9.45 -5.78
N ALA A 556 3.46 9.15 -4.91
CA ALA A 556 4.56 10.07 -4.62
C ALA A 556 5.85 9.32 -4.23
N ASN A 557 6.98 9.91 -4.57
CA ASN A 557 8.26 9.53 -4.00
C ASN A 557 8.44 10.22 -2.64
N VAL A 558 8.90 9.47 -1.66
CA VAL A 558 8.99 9.90 -0.25
C VAL A 558 10.43 10.04 0.19
N TRP A 559 10.76 11.16 0.84
CA TRP A 559 12.05 11.34 1.50
C TRP A 559 11.87 11.63 3.00
N GLU A 560 12.81 11.11 3.79
CA GLU A 560 12.86 11.41 5.21
C GLU A 560 13.69 12.67 5.46
N HIS A 561 13.39 13.35 6.56
CA HIS A 561 14.15 14.53 7.04
C HIS A 561 15.65 14.24 7.17
N GLY A 562 16.01 13.05 7.64
CA GLY A 562 17.40 12.62 7.75
C GLY A 562 18.11 12.60 6.39
N LEU A 563 17.44 12.06 5.36
CA LEU A 563 17.92 12.04 4.00
C LEU A 563 18.08 13.45 3.41
N LEU A 564 17.07 14.31 3.57
CA LEU A 564 17.13 15.71 3.09
C LEU A 564 18.33 16.47 3.68
N ARG A 565 18.60 16.25 4.98
CA ARG A 565 19.79 16.79 5.64
C ARG A 565 21.07 16.25 5.02
N GLU A 566 21.13 14.95 4.74
CA GLU A 566 22.29 14.29 4.16
C GLU A 566 22.55 14.78 2.73
N LEU A 567 21.54 14.95 1.90
CA LEU A 567 21.65 15.46 0.53
C LEU A 567 22.23 16.88 0.45
N LEU A 568 22.09 17.70 1.49
CA LEU A 568 22.76 18.99 1.59
C LEU A 568 24.16 18.89 2.23
N ARG A 569 24.47 17.77 2.91
CA ARG A 569 25.81 17.52 3.46
C ARG A 569 26.76 16.95 2.41
N ILE A 570 26.29 16.09 1.54
CA ILE A 570 27.07 15.47 0.46
C ILE A 570 26.60 15.95 -0.92
N PRO A 571 27.51 15.97 -1.97
CA PRO A 571 28.97 15.78 -1.85
C PRO A 571 29.62 16.90 -1.06
N GLU A 572 30.81 16.66 -0.55
CA GLU A 572 31.61 17.70 0.11
C GLU A 572 32.05 18.80 -0.91
N PRO A 573 32.13 20.09 -0.47
CA PRO A 573 31.83 20.60 0.86
C PRO A 573 30.34 20.69 1.13
N ALA A 574 29.93 20.43 2.39
CA ALA A 574 28.55 20.55 2.83
C ALA A 574 27.97 21.94 2.57
N ASP A 575 26.67 22.00 2.29
CA ASP A 575 25.94 23.27 2.15
C ASP A 575 25.85 23.99 3.50
N ARG A 576 26.57 25.12 3.64
CA ARG A 576 26.56 25.92 4.88
C ARG A 576 25.22 26.62 5.16
N GLN A 577 24.35 26.70 4.20
CA GLN A 577 23.02 27.32 4.32
C GLN A 577 21.92 26.27 4.50
N SER A 578 22.26 25.01 4.79
CA SER A 578 21.28 23.94 5.03
C SER A 578 20.38 24.33 6.22
N PRO A 579 19.05 24.35 6.06
CA PRO A 579 18.13 24.63 7.15
C PRO A 579 17.90 23.41 8.05
N TYR A 580 18.34 22.22 7.63
CA TYR A 580 18.05 20.97 8.34
C TYR A 580 18.97 20.77 9.55
N LYS A 581 18.36 20.49 10.71
CA LYS A 581 19.02 20.21 11.99
C LYS A 581 18.69 18.80 12.45
N VAL A 582 19.54 18.20 13.27
CA VAL A 582 19.27 16.89 13.89
C VAL A 582 18.07 16.98 14.82
N LEU A 583 17.06 16.13 14.61
CA LEU A 583 15.88 16.08 15.46
C LEU A 583 16.18 15.35 16.79
N PRO A 584 15.53 15.76 17.90
CA PRO A 584 15.81 15.22 19.23
C PRO A 584 15.18 13.82 19.41
N HIS A 585 15.81 12.98 20.22
CA HIS A 585 15.31 11.68 20.69
C HIS A 585 14.83 10.72 19.58
N GLY A 586 15.40 10.81 18.38
CA GLY A 586 14.97 9.98 17.24
C GLY A 586 13.63 10.39 16.63
N ALA A 587 13.12 11.59 16.95
CA ALA A 587 12.02 12.18 16.18
C ALA A 587 12.39 12.24 14.70
N GLY A 588 11.42 12.12 13.83
CA GLY A 588 11.60 12.17 12.39
C GLY A 588 10.45 12.87 11.68
N MET A 589 10.63 13.07 10.41
CA MET A 589 9.57 13.48 9.49
C MET A 589 9.82 12.82 8.16
N ARG A 590 8.75 12.48 7.46
CA ARG A 590 8.81 12.05 6.07
C ARG A 590 7.87 12.92 5.25
N VAL A 591 8.16 13.08 3.98
CA VAL A 591 7.43 14.00 3.11
C VAL A 591 7.34 13.45 1.69
N ALA A 592 6.17 13.58 1.08
CA ALA A 592 6.01 13.43 -0.37
C ALA A 592 6.82 14.55 -1.06
N ILE A 593 7.93 14.18 -1.71
CA ILE A 593 8.88 15.13 -2.31
C ILE A 593 8.66 15.32 -3.80
N ARG A 594 8.26 14.27 -4.51
CA ARG A 594 7.90 14.30 -5.94
C ARG A 594 6.55 13.63 -6.12
N ARG A 595 5.61 14.31 -6.79
CA ARG A 595 4.32 13.75 -7.15
C ARG A 595 4.43 12.98 -8.47
N THR A 596 3.72 11.88 -8.58
CA THR A 596 3.64 11.05 -9.77
C THR A 596 2.41 11.43 -10.60
N LEU A 597 2.58 11.48 -11.91
CA LEU A 597 1.51 11.75 -12.87
C LEU A 597 1.25 10.53 -13.73
N ARG A 598 -0.02 10.26 -14.02
CA ARG A 598 -0.46 9.22 -14.94
C ARG A 598 0.02 9.50 -16.38
N VAL A 599 0.02 8.45 -17.20
CA VAL A 599 0.37 8.47 -18.63
C VAL A 599 -0.82 8.04 -19.50
N GLY A 600 -0.62 7.85 -20.79
CA GLY A 600 -1.66 7.41 -21.73
C GLY A 600 -2.86 8.35 -21.73
N ASP A 601 -4.06 7.80 -21.69
CA ASP A 601 -5.33 8.56 -21.73
C ASP A 601 -5.56 9.42 -20.48
N GLN A 602 -4.90 9.06 -19.36
CA GLN A 602 -4.95 9.79 -18.09
C GLN A 602 -3.76 10.74 -17.89
N ALA A 603 -2.96 10.98 -18.94
CA ALA A 603 -1.72 11.75 -18.85
C ALA A 603 -1.87 13.09 -18.14
N GLY A 604 -1.00 13.35 -17.16
CA GLY A 604 -0.97 14.58 -16.37
C GLY A 604 -1.89 14.56 -15.13
N THR A 605 -2.74 13.56 -14.95
CA THR A 605 -3.55 13.40 -13.73
C THR A 605 -2.66 12.93 -12.58
N PRO A 606 -2.65 13.60 -11.42
CA PRO A 606 -1.94 13.11 -10.24
C PRO A 606 -2.54 11.79 -9.75
N VAL A 607 -1.69 10.86 -9.35
CA VAL A 607 -2.15 9.62 -8.67
C VAL A 607 -2.63 9.93 -7.25
N GLU A 608 -2.07 10.96 -6.61
CA GLU A 608 -2.46 11.42 -5.28
C GLU A 608 -3.94 11.85 -5.23
N ASP A 609 -4.61 11.60 -4.13
CA ASP A 609 -6.03 11.83 -3.82
C ASP A 609 -7.03 10.93 -4.57
N ILE A 610 -6.83 10.66 -5.84
CA ILE A 610 -7.75 9.85 -6.64
C ILE A 610 -7.38 8.36 -6.50
N GLY A 611 -6.10 8.03 -6.62
CA GLY A 611 -5.64 6.67 -6.80
C GLY A 611 -6.11 6.08 -8.12
N VAL A 612 -6.24 4.77 -8.16
CA VAL A 612 -6.76 4.03 -9.31
C VAL A 612 -8.17 3.53 -9.01
N VAL A 613 -9.12 3.95 -9.84
CA VAL A 613 -10.49 3.43 -9.82
C VAL A 613 -10.49 2.10 -10.58
N PRO A 614 -10.92 0.99 -9.95
CA PRO A 614 -10.94 -0.31 -10.61
C PRO A 614 -12.02 -0.37 -11.70
N ASP A 615 -11.80 -1.24 -12.72
CA ASP A 615 -12.75 -1.43 -13.82
C ASP A 615 -14.05 -2.11 -13.36
N SER A 616 -13.97 -2.91 -12.30
CA SER A 616 -15.13 -3.49 -11.62
C SER A 616 -14.85 -3.73 -10.14
N ARG A 617 -15.93 -3.88 -9.33
CA ARG A 617 -15.83 -4.12 -7.89
C ARG A 617 -16.38 -5.48 -7.50
N HIS A 618 -15.73 -6.09 -6.50
CA HIS A 618 -16.21 -7.24 -5.77
C HIS A 618 -16.35 -6.89 -4.28
N ALA A 619 -17.57 -6.74 -3.79
CA ALA A 619 -17.78 -6.59 -2.35
C ALA A 619 -17.38 -7.90 -1.65
N LEU A 620 -16.40 -7.83 -0.76
CA LEU A 620 -15.92 -9.02 -0.05
C LEU A 620 -17.07 -9.69 0.69
N THR A 621 -17.23 -10.98 0.52
CA THR A 621 -18.22 -11.77 1.23
C THR A 621 -17.65 -12.32 2.53
N ARG A 622 -18.54 -12.80 3.41
CA ARG A 622 -18.12 -13.53 4.61
C ARG A 622 -17.25 -14.76 4.27
N ARG A 623 -17.52 -15.42 3.14
CA ARG A 623 -16.72 -16.54 2.64
C ARG A 623 -15.33 -16.11 2.18
N ASP A 624 -15.20 -14.92 1.62
CA ASP A 624 -13.88 -14.41 1.26
C ASP A 624 -12.98 -14.26 2.48
N LEU A 625 -13.50 -13.76 3.60
CA LEU A 625 -12.73 -13.58 4.82
C LEU A 625 -12.49 -14.88 5.60
N LEU A 626 -13.43 -15.81 5.58
CA LEU A 626 -13.39 -17.02 6.41
C LEU A 626 -12.91 -18.28 5.67
N GLU A 627 -13.07 -18.33 4.33
CA GLU A 627 -12.82 -19.50 3.49
C GLU A 627 -11.81 -19.26 2.35
N GLY A 628 -10.85 -18.35 2.56
CA GLY A 628 -9.71 -18.18 1.65
C GLY A 628 -10.02 -17.47 0.33
N ASN A 629 -10.82 -16.39 0.36
CA ASN A 629 -11.18 -15.56 -0.79
C ASN A 629 -11.93 -16.29 -1.90
N GLN A 630 -12.78 -17.24 -1.54
CA GLN A 630 -13.41 -18.17 -2.50
C GLN A 630 -14.26 -17.43 -3.55
N ASP A 631 -15.08 -16.46 -3.13
CA ASP A 631 -15.99 -15.76 -4.03
C ASP A 631 -15.24 -14.72 -4.88
N LEU A 632 -14.23 -14.07 -4.33
CA LEU A 632 -13.34 -13.13 -5.04
C LEU A 632 -12.56 -13.84 -6.15
N ILE A 633 -11.95 -14.99 -5.85
CA ILE A 633 -11.22 -15.79 -6.85
C ILE A 633 -12.16 -16.28 -7.95
N ASN A 634 -13.38 -16.71 -7.60
CA ASN A 634 -14.40 -17.08 -8.57
C ASN A 634 -14.84 -15.90 -9.45
N ALA A 635 -14.93 -14.68 -8.89
CA ALA A 635 -15.23 -13.46 -9.64
C ALA A 635 -14.10 -13.14 -10.64
N ALA A 636 -12.84 -13.19 -10.21
CA ALA A 636 -11.69 -13.01 -11.08
C ALA A 636 -11.64 -14.06 -12.21
N GLY A 637 -11.92 -15.34 -11.90
CA GLY A 637 -12.00 -16.41 -12.89
C GLY A 637 -13.10 -16.18 -13.94
N LYS A 638 -14.25 -15.62 -13.54
CA LYS A 638 -15.32 -15.25 -14.49
C LYS A 638 -14.89 -14.13 -15.45
N LEU A 639 -14.08 -13.18 -14.99
CA LEU A 639 -13.51 -12.13 -15.84
C LEU A 639 -12.50 -12.72 -16.82
N LEU A 640 -11.55 -13.51 -16.34
CA LEU A 640 -10.54 -14.15 -17.19
C LEU A 640 -11.16 -14.99 -18.31
N LYS A 641 -12.23 -15.76 -18.02
CA LYS A 641 -12.92 -16.57 -19.02
C LYS A 641 -13.51 -15.78 -20.18
N LYS A 642 -13.81 -14.49 -19.97
CA LYS A 642 -14.37 -13.60 -21.01
C LYS A 642 -13.30 -12.93 -21.88
N MET A 643 -12.05 -12.96 -21.45
CA MET A 643 -10.94 -12.34 -22.15
C MET A 643 -10.32 -13.30 -23.18
N PRO A 644 -9.75 -12.80 -24.28
CA PRO A 644 -9.07 -13.63 -25.25
C PRO A 644 -7.81 -14.26 -24.64
N VAL A 645 -7.65 -15.56 -24.85
CA VAL A 645 -6.41 -16.28 -24.50
C VAL A 645 -5.48 -16.22 -25.70
N ARG A 646 -4.26 -15.70 -25.48
CA ARG A 646 -3.22 -15.60 -26.51
C ARG A 646 -2.01 -16.41 -26.09
N GLU A 647 -1.26 -16.91 -27.06
CA GLU A 647 -0.01 -17.61 -26.86
C GLU A 647 0.95 -17.29 -28.00
N LEU A 648 2.21 -17.03 -27.65
CA LEU A 648 3.31 -16.88 -28.59
C LEU A 648 4.55 -17.54 -27.98
N GLY A 649 4.73 -18.82 -28.27
CA GLY A 649 5.91 -19.61 -27.94
C GLY A 649 6.90 -19.59 -29.10
N ALA A 650 8.20 -19.60 -28.82
CA ALA A 650 9.22 -19.74 -29.85
C ALA A 650 10.43 -20.51 -29.31
N THR A 651 10.86 -21.53 -30.08
CA THR A 651 12.02 -22.32 -29.76
C THR A 651 12.93 -22.42 -31.00
N VAL A 652 14.20 -22.06 -30.86
CA VAL A 652 15.20 -22.24 -31.91
C VAL A 652 15.60 -23.71 -31.95
N THR A 653 15.26 -24.40 -33.03
CA THR A 653 15.53 -25.84 -33.24
C THR A 653 16.88 -26.08 -33.87
N SER A 654 17.34 -25.15 -34.74
CA SER A 654 18.69 -25.15 -35.27
C SER A 654 19.15 -23.74 -35.64
N HIS A 655 20.44 -23.48 -35.50
CA HIS A 655 21.05 -22.20 -35.84
C HIS A 655 22.38 -22.43 -36.58
N SER A 656 22.46 -21.93 -37.78
CA SER A 656 23.67 -21.92 -38.61
C SER A 656 23.89 -20.54 -39.22
N LYS A 657 25.08 -20.32 -39.82
CA LYS A 657 25.39 -19.06 -40.51
C LYS A 657 24.44 -18.69 -41.66
N LYS A 658 23.72 -19.72 -42.22
CA LYS A 658 22.87 -19.55 -43.40
C LYS A 658 21.38 -19.74 -43.13
N ALA A 659 21.01 -20.47 -42.08
CA ALA A 659 19.63 -20.76 -41.76
C ALA A 659 19.38 -20.81 -40.26
N LEU A 660 18.25 -20.29 -39.85
CA LEU A 660 17.71 -20.32 -38.51
C LEU A 660 16.36 -21.02 -38.54
N CYS A 661 16.28 -22.23 -37.97
CA CYS A 661 15.02 -22.95 -37.88
C CYS A 661 14.37 -22.66 -36.52
N VAL A 662 13.10 -22.25 -36.57
CA VAL A 662 12.33 -21.83 -35.40
C VAL A 662 10.99 -22.53 -35.38
N GLU A 663 10.68 -23.18 -34.28
CA GLU A 663 9.34 -23.66 -33.98
C GLU A 663 8.58 -22.57 -33.23
N VAL A 664 7.41 -22.18 -33.72
CA VAL A 664 6.56 -21.10 -33.10
C VAL A 664 5.18 -21.69 -32.85
N VAL A 665 4.77 -21.63 -31.56
CA VAL A 665 3.43 -22.01 -31.12
C VAL A 665 2.59 -20.73 -31.00
N THR A 666 1.43 -20.72 -31.66
CA THR A 666 0.54 -19.57 -31.70
C THR A 666 -0.87 -19.91 -31.29
N LYS A 667 -1.53 -18.97 -30.58
CA LYS A 667 -2.95 -19.02 -30.26
C LYS A 667 -3.55 -17.62 -30.21
N GLY A 668 -4.72 -17.44 -30.81
CA GLY A 668 -5.41 -16.16 -30.86
C GLY A 668 -4.66 -15.08 -31.64
N LEU A 669 -3.84 -15.46 -32.61
CA LEU A 669 -3.07 -14.59 -33.49
C LEU A 669 -3.44 -14.84 -34.96
N SER A 670 -3.50 -13.78 -35.76
CA SER A 670 -3.79 -13.84 -37.20
C SER A 670 -2.58 -13.51 -38.07
N ARG A 671 -1.56 -12.82 -37.53
CA ARG A 671 -0.32 -12.44 -38.21
C ARG A 671 0.87 -12.52 -37.28
N LEU A 672 2.00 -12.92 -37.79
CA LEU A 672 3.30 -12.96 -37.12
C LEU A 672 4.34 -12.19 -37.93
N ASP A 673 4.93 -11.16 -37.37
CA ASP A 673 6.06 -10.44 -37.94
C ASP A 673 7.35 -10.85 -37.21
N ILE A 674 8.39 -11.18 -37.97
CA ILE A 674 9.69 -11.61 -37.44
C ILE A 674 10.75 -10.55 -37.70
N TYR A 675 11.50 -10.24 -36.65
CA TYR A 675 12.59 -9.25 -36.65
C TYR A 675 13.87 -9.93 -36.19
N ILE A 676 15.01 -9.62 -36.83
CA ILE A 676 16.34 -10.02 -36.38
C ILE A 676 17.16 -8.77 -36.07
N ASP A 677 17.67 -8.70 -34.84
CA ASP A 677 18.41 -7.54 -34.32
C ASP A 677 17.71 -6.18 -34.62
N GLY A 678 16.39 -6.16 -34.44
CA GLY A 678 15.54 -4.99 -34.67
C GLY A 678 15.19 -4.71 -36.13
N ARG A 679 15.67 -5.50 -37.11
CA ARG A 679 15.35 -5.35 -38.53
C ARG A 679 14.21 -6.30 -38.94
N PRO A 680 13.16 -5.80 -39.60
CA PRO A 680 12.10 -6.67 -40.12
C PRO A 680 12.67 -7.68 -41.09
N LEU A 681 12.25 -8.93 -40.95
CA LEU A 681 12.68 -10.02 -41.83
C LEU A 681 11.52 -10.48 -42.68
N GLU A 682 10.49 -11.07 -42.10
CA GLU A 682 9.33 -11.62 -42.76
C GLU A 682 8.05 -11.44 -41.97
N SER A 683 6.90 -11.51 -42.67
CA SER A 683 5.57 -11.46 -42.11
C SER A 683 4.73 -12.64 -42.63
N PHE A 684 4.04 -13.31 -41.70
CA PHE A 684 3.26 -14.51 -42.01
C PHE A 684 1.81 -14.34 -41.55
N THR A 685 0.87 -14.72 -42.38
CA THR A 685 -0.51 -15.02 -41.94
C THR A 685 -0.49 -16.36 -41.26
N ILE A 686 -1.01 -16.44 -40.04
CA ILE A 686 -0.97 -17.64 -39.19
C ILE A 686 -2.35 -17.97 -38.63
N ALA A 687 -2.50 -19.16 -38.09
CA ALA A 687 -3.65 -19.61 -37.31
C ALA A 687 -3.15 -20.24 -35.99
N ASP A 688 -4.08 -20.70 -35.16
CA ASP A 688 -3.76 -21.41 -33.93
C ASP A 688 -3.12 -22.77 -34.27
N ASP A 689 -1.78 -22.86 -34.21
CA ASP A 689 -1.02 -24.10 -34.52
C ASP A 689 0.44 -23.96 -34.03
N THR A 690 1.19 -25.03 -34.28
CA THR A 690 2.65 -25.06 -34.21
C THR A 690 3.23 -24.92 -35.62
N HIS A 691 3.94 -23.82 -35.85
CA HIS A 691 4.54 -23.47 -37.14
C HIS A 691 6.04 -23.75 -37.14
N GLN A 692 6.58 -24.20 -38.25
CA GLN A 692 8.02 -24.36 -38.46
C GLN A 692 8.47 -23.35 -39.51
N PHE A 693 9.42 -22.48 -39.16
CA PHE A 693 9.98 -21.47 -40.05
C PHE A 693 11.46 -21.74 -40.27
N GLU A 694 11.88 -21.73 -41.54
CA GLU A 694 13.28 -21.67 -41.91
C GLU A 694 13.60 -20.26 -42.41
N LEU A 695 14.34 -19.51 -41.62
CA LEU A 695 14.64 -18.11 -41.83
C LEU A 695 16.09 -17.95 -42.28
N THR A 696 16.31 -16.99 -43.19
CA THR A 696 17.67 -16.60 -43.60
C THR A 696 18.06 -15.31 -42.84
N PRO A 697 18.96 -15.37 -41.84
CA PRO A 697 19.36 -14.18 -41.11
C PRO A 697 20.03 -13.15 -42.04
N PRO A 698 19.75 -11.86 -41.87
CA PRO A 698 20.34 -10.80 -42.70
C PRO A 698 21.84 -10.56 -42.41
N GLN A 699 22.37 -11.18 -41.37
CA GLN A 699 23.77 -11.08 -40.95
C GLN A 699 24.30 -12.40 -40.38
N ALA A 700 25.62 -12.58 -40.41
CA ALA A 700 26.27 -13.84 -40.09
C ALA A 700 26.20 -14.32 -38.64
N ASN A 701 25.99 -13.39 -37.69
CA ASN A 701 25.93 -13.69 -36.26
C ASN A 701 24.76 -12.87 -35.62
N PRO A 702 23.50 -13.25 -35.86
CA PRO A 702 22.36 -12.60 -35.28
C PRO A 702 22.35 -12.86 -33.76
N LYS A 703 21.90 -11.88 -32.97
CA LYS A 703 21.90 -11.96 -31.50
C LYS A 703 20.51 -12.17 -30.91
N VAL A 704 19.52 -11.49 -31.49
CA VAL A 704 18.18 -11.47 -30.94
C VAL A 704 17.15 -11.61 -32.09
N MET A 705 16.24 -12.54 -31.94
CA MET A 705 15.02 -12.62 -32.73
C MET A 705 13.87 -12.07 -31.92
N THR A 706 13.08 -11.19 -32.52
CA THR A 706 11.83 -10.69 -31.94
C THR A 706 10.67 -11.11 -32.84
N LEU A 707 9.66 -11.73 -32.24
CA LEU A 707 8.41 -12.10 -32.89
C LEU A 707 7.32 -11.18 -32.36
N LYS A 708 6.57 -10.57 -33.28
CA LYS A 708 5.41 -9.73 -32.96
C LYS A 708 4.15 -10.38 -33.49
N GLY A 709 3.24 -10.74 -32.59
CA GLY A 709 1.95 -11.36 -32.89
C GLY A 709 0.82 -10.34 -32.93
N TYR A 710 -0.02 -10.44 -33.95
CA TYR A 710 -1.15 -9.54 -34.15
C TYR A 710 -2.47 -10.31 -34.19
N ASP A 711 -3.49 -9.73 -33.57
CA ASP A 711 -4.89 -10.09 -33.81
C ASP A 711 -5.49 -9.03 -34.72
N LYS A 712 -5.72 -9.39 -36.00
CA LYS A 712 -5.99 -8.43 -37.07
C LYS A 712 -4.85 -7.40 -37.16
N GLU A 713 -5.14 -6.11 -36.93
CA GLU A 713 -4.13 -5.04 -37.00
C GLU A 713 -3.55 -4.66 -35.62
N VAL A 714 -4.05 -5.25 -34.53
CA VAL A 714 -3.63 -4.90 -33.18
C VAL A 714 -2.45 -5.78 -32.75
N HIS A 715 -1.33 -5.17 -32.34
CA HIS A 715 -0.20 -5.87 -31.74
C HIS A 715 -0.58 -6.38 -30.34
N VAL A 716 -0.59 -7.68 -30.13
CA VAL A 716 -1.14 -8.33 -28.93
C VAL A 716 -0.20 -9.31 -28.25
N ALA A 717 0.91 -9.67 -28.89
CA ALA A 717 1.92 -10.55 -28.32
C ALA A 717 3.32 -10.19 -28.82
N ASP A 718 4.31 -10.29 -27.94
CA ASP A 718 5.73 -10.07 -28.24
C ASP A 718 6.57 -11.20 -27.62
N ARG A 719 7.53 -11.72 -28.36
CA ARG A 719 8.48 -12.73 -27.86
C ARG A 719 9.88 -12.41 -28.31
N ARG A 720 10.81 -12.24 -27.36
CA ARG A 720 12.25 -12.08 -27.65
C ARG A 720 12.98 -13.36 -27.34
N VAL A 721 13.80 -13.82 -28.28
CA VAL A 721 14.61 -15.03 -28.19
C VAL A 721 16.07 -14.67 -28.47
N SER A 722 16.96 -15.01 -27.54
CA SER A 722 18.42 -14.91 -27.78
C SER A 722 18.86 -16.02 -28.73
N LEU A 723 19.70 -15.65 -29.72
CA LEU A 723 20.18 -16.54 -30.79
C LEU A 723 21.62 -17.01 -30.54
#